data_73e601936fcce099e33bd2eda0d7c5a6
#
_entry.id   73e601936fcce099e33bd2eda0d7c5a6
#
_cell.length_a   1.000
_cell.length_b   1.000
_cell.length_c   1.000
_cell.angle_alpha   90.00
_cell.angle_beta   90.00
_cell.angle_gamma   90.00
#
_symmetry.space_group_name_H-M   'P 1'
#
loop_
_entity.id
_entity.type
_entity.pdbx_description
1 polymer ?
#
loop_
_entity_poly.entity_id
_entity_poly.type
_entity_poly.pdbx_seq_one_letter_code
_entity_poly.pdbx_strand_id
1 'polypeptide(L)'
;MLSFYKKITAAVVAVMMLFVPWASPSANAEETTADLIIYQNIPEVDVKISGNQLSLRALHVHQEGYFTEATEGIRWKSSNKTVAAVDDHGVVTFFGKNGRTFITVTDGKRKDRIAFKVKTAPASHKNSKQNMKVTVVKEKGSRYNIIQKAIDGLTLEEKIGQMLMPDFRNFNGKPVTDMLPEIKELIQKYHLGGVILFRENVVTTEQTAKLVADYQQAAEKFGLLISIDQEGGIVTRLQSGTNMPGNMALGATRSKELAWKVGYAIGEELHALGINMNLAPVLDVNNNPDNPVIGVRSFGENPELVAELGVSYIKGLQDSGVAATAKHFPGHGDTAVDSHLGLPEVPHDRDRLQKVELYPFQKAMEAGIDAVMTAHVTFPKVDDTKVISQKDGTAISLPATLSYKVLTELMREEMGFDGVIITDAMNMKAISDHFGPVDAAVRAVQAGADIVLMPVGLEEVANGLKKAVQNGGISQERINASVKRILTLKVKRGIFKQETPPDMQQIINQALRVVGSQEHKQIEAEAAAKSITLVKNDHVLPLQTSKVNNLVVVGNTMVASLEKAVRTYVPNAAVIQAAAPLNEAQLQKVKEADAVIVGTYTLNVSGRLPSSPQMKMVQQIFANTDAPVIAIGIRNPYDVMAYPHVAAYLAQYGFQQASFQAAVDTIFGVNTPTGKLPVTIPSYDGGVLYEYGHGLTY
;
A
#
# COMPACT_ATOMS: atom_id res chain seq x y z
N MET A 1 35.63 30.66 -57.76
CA MET A 1 36.84 30.23 -58.49
C MET A 1 37.07 28.79 -58.10
N LEU A 2 36.69 27.88 -58.96
CA LEU A 2 37.53 27.06 -59.84
C LEU A 2 38.41 26.12 -59.00
N SER A 3 37.99 24.87 -58.87
CA SER A 3 38.37 23.74 -59.76
C SER A 3 39.74 23.15 -59.42
N PHE A 4 39.76 21.88 -59.00
CA PHE A 4 40.57 20.87 -59.73
C PHE A 4 40.14 19.45 -59.37
N TYR A 5 39.60 18.76 -60.35
CA TYR A 5 39.45 17.31 -60.47
C TYR A 5 40.79 16.63 -60.57
N LYS A 6 40.99 15.48 -59.94
CA LYS A 6 41.71 14.37 -60.58
C LYS A 6 41.26 13.01 -60.00
N LYS A 7 40.88 12.15 -60.87
CA LYS A 7 40.56 10.74 -60.77
C LYS A 7 41.80 9.93 -60.37
N ILE A 8 41.61 8.90 -59.53
CA ILE A 8 42.41 7.69 -59.56
C ILE A 8 41.48 6.50 -59.28
N THR A 9 41.31 5.72 -60.30
CA THR A 9 41.08 4.28 -60.49
C THR A 9 40.69 3.39 -59.32
N ALA A 10 39.59 2.64 -59.53
CA ALA A 10 39.12 1.51 -58.82
C ALA A 10 40.16 0.37 -58.78
N ALA A 11 40.36 -0.19 -57.58
CA ALA A 11 40.82 -1.59 -57.41
C ALA A 11 39.76 -2.33 -56.62
N VAL A 12 39.04 -3.22 -57.35
CA VAL A 12 38.12 -4.19 -56.77
C VAL A 12 38.97 -5.26 -56.09
N VAL A 13 38.98 -5.27 -54.77
CA VAL A 13 39.41 -6.42 -53.98
C VAL A 13 38.12 -7.10 -53.49
N ALA A 14 37.75 -8.17 -54.16
CA ALA A 14 36.73 -9.09 -53.71
C ALA A 14 37.26 -9.82 -52.45
N VAL A 15 36.86 -9.36 -51.26
CA VAL A 15 36.98 -10.16 -50.07
C VAL A 15 35.78 -11.10 -50.04
N MET A 16 36.02 -12.37 -50.33
CA MET A 16 35.09 -13.47 -50.01
C MET A 16 34.91 -13.45 -48.46
N MET A 17 33.80 -12.88 -48.01
CA MET A 17 33.28 -13.17 -46.67
C MET A 17 32.77 -14.62 -46.72
N LEU A 18 33.54 -15.52 -46.18
CA LEU A 18 33.08 -16.82 -45.72
C LEU A 18 31.97 -16.55 -44.71
N PHE A 19 30.71 -16.74 -45.12
CA PHE A 19 29.61 -16.94 -44.20
C PHE A 19 29.91 -18.22 -43.40
N VAL A 20 30.57 -18.09 -42.29
CA VAL A 20 30.46 -19.06 -41.22
C VAL A 20 29.04 -18.83 -40.66
N PRO A 21 28.11 -19.80 -40.76
CA PRO A 21 26.87 -19.68 -40.02
C PRO A 21 27.28 -19.61 -38.56
N TRP A 22 27.03 -18.50 -37.91
CA TRP A 22 26.97 -18.46 -36.46
C TRP A 22 25.88 -19.46 -36.10
N ALA A 23 26.31 -20.69 -35.83
CA ALA A 23 25.55 -21.59 -35.01
C ALA A 23 25.34 -20.80 -33.69
N SER A 24 24.10 -20.35 -33.45
CA SER A 24 23.68 -20.01 -32.12
C SER A 24 24.21 -21.12 -31.23
N PRO A 25 24.96 -20.85 -30.19
CA PRO A 25 25.21 -21.87 -29.22
C PRO A 25 23.83 -22.24 -28.70
N SER A 26 23.29 -23.39 -29.14
CA SER A 26 22.48 -24.19 -28.27
C SER A 26 23.43 -24.55 -27.11
N ALA A 27 23.61 -23.61 -26.21
CA ALA A 27 24.11 -23.92 -24.90
C ALA A 27 23.13 -25.00 -24.42
N ASN A 28 23.60 -26.23 -24.35
CA ASN A 28 23.16 -27.16 -23.34
C ASN A 28 23.36 -26.36 -22.05
N ALA A 29 22.32 -25.68 -21.59
CA ALA A 29 22.29 -25.14 -20.25
C ALA A 29 22.48 -26.37 -19.40
N GLU A 30 23.70 -26.54 -18.86
CA GLU A 30 23.97 -27.53 -17.84
C GLU A 30 22.83 -27.41 -16.85
N GLU A 31 22.19 -28.52 -16.54
CA GLU A 31 20.98 -28.55 -15.76
C GLU A 31 21.31 -28.04 -14.34
N THR A 32 21.12 -26.74 -14.13
CA THR A 32 21.46 -26.05 -12.88
C THR A 32 20.53 -26.44 -11.73
N THR A 33 19.41 -27.10 -12.03
CA THR A 33 18.41 -27.50 -11.01
C THR A 33 18.90 -28.69 -10.20
N ALA A 34 19.05 -28.48 -8.88
CA ALA A 34 19.49 -29.48 -7.93
C ALA A 34 18.31 -30.30 -7.36
N ASP A 35 17.15 -29.67 -7.12
CA ASP A 35 16.01 -30.30 -6.46
C ASP A 35 14.67 -29.79 -7.02
N LEU A 36 13.60 -30.56 -6.83
CA LEU A 36 12.22 -30.18 -7.08
C LEU A 36 11.43 -30.34 -5.79
N ILE A 37 10.72 -29.31 -5.35
CA ILE A 37 9.95 -29.33 -4.11
C ILE A 37 8.52 -28.82 -4.33
N ILE A 38 7.58 -29.32 -3.54
CA ILE A 38 6.24 -28.74 -3.42
C ILE A 38 6.34 -27.51 -2.50
N TYR A 39 5.90 -26.36 -2.99
CA TYR A 39 5.90 -25.09 -2.24
C TYR A 39 5.24 -25.23 -0.87
N GLN A 40 4.14 -25.95 -0.77
CA GLN A 40 3.41 -26.17 0.48
C GLN A 40 4.16 -27.06 1.51
N ASN A 41 5.29 -27.68 1.12
CA ASN A 41 6.16 -28.41 2.05
C ASN A 41 7.15 -27.50 2.80
N ILE A 42 7.37 -26.26 2.32
CA ILE A 42 8.27 -25.29 2.97
C ILE A 42 7.72 -24.93 4.36
N PRO A 43 8.56 -24.91 5.42
CA PRO A 43 8.10 -24.66 6.80
C PRO A 43 7.37 -23.33 6.96
N GLU A 44 7.82 -22.29 6.29
CA GLU A 44 7.31 -20.92 6.35
C GLU A 44 5.95 -20.71 5.65
N VAL A 45 5.46 -21.74 4.95
CA VAL A 45 4.22 -21.64 4.15
C VAL A 45 3.03 -22.22 4.91
N ASP A 46 2.01 -21.42 5.09
CA ASP A 46 0.71 -21.87 5.57
C ASP A 46 -0.12 -22.50 4.45
N VAL A 47 -0.68 -23.68 4.71
CA VAL A 47 -1.51 -24.39 3.74
C VAL A 47 -2.97 -24.05 3.98
N LYS A 48 -3.55 -23.25 3.11
CA LYS A 48 -4.96 -22.86 3.15
C LYS A 48 -5.77 -23.69 2.15
N ILE A 49 -6.85 -24.32 2.61
CA ILE A 49 -7.78 -25.09 1.77
C ILE A 49 -9.05 -24.26 1.61
N SER A 50 -9.41 -23.92 0.38
CA SER A 50 -10.61 -23.17 0.05
C SER A 50 -11.73 -24.14 -0.37
N GLY A 51 -12.77 -24.21 0.42
CA GLY A 51 -13.85 -25.17 0.19
C GLY A 51 -13.36 -26.62 0.21
N ASN A 52 -13.34 -27.28 -0.95
CA ASN A 52 -12.80 -28.62 -1.12
C ASN A 52 -11.58 -28.67 -2.05
N GLN A 53 -10.94 -27.52 -2.31
CA GLN A 53 -9.80 -27.43 -3.23
C GLN A 53 -8.58 -26.80 -2.59
N LEU A 54 -7.41 -27.13 -3.14
CA LEU A 54 -6.11 -26.59 -2.79
C LEU A 54 -5.24 -26.56 -4.05
N SER A 55 -4.69 -25.40 -4.40
CA SER A 55 -3.69 -25.30 -5.47
C SER A 55 -2.30 -25.55 -4.89
N LEU A 56 -1.61 -26.55 -5.43
CA LEU A 56 -0.21 -26.85 -5.13
C LEU A 56 0.66 -26.18 -6.19
N ARG A 57 1.84 -25.70 -5.78
CA ARG A 57 2.87 -25.15 -6.68
C ARG A 57 4.16 -25.97 -6.53
N ALA A 58 4.95 -26.02 -7.59
CA ALA A 58 6.25 -26.67 -7.61
C ALA A 58 7.36 -25.65 -7.77
N LEU A 59 8.46 -25.84 -7.07
CA LEU A 59 9.66 -25.01 -7.19
C LEU A 59 10.84 -25.86 -7.60
N HIS A 60 11.64 -25.38 -8.56
CA HIS A 60 13.01 -25.83 -8.79
C HIS A 60 13.95 -25.08 -7.85
N VAL A 61 14.79 -25.81 -7.13
CA VAL A 61 15.89 -25.26 -6.34
C VAL A 61 17.17 -25.49 -7.14
N HIS A 62 17.89 -24.41 -7.43
CA HIS A 62 19.10 -24.45 -8.28
C HIS A 62 20.35 -24.73 -7.46
N GLN A 63 21.42 -25.17 -8.11
CA GLN A 63 22.70 -25.50 -7.47
C GLN A 63 23.32 -24.28 -6.78
N GLU A 64 23.10 -23.09 -7.35
CA GLU A 64 23.53 -21.80 -6.78
C GLU A 64 22.67 -21.33 -5.59
N GLY A 65 21.66 -22.12 -5.16
CA GLY A 65 20.82 -21.85 -4.01
C GLY A 65 19.55 -21.06 -4.28
N TYR A 66 19.41 -20.34 -5.40
CA TYR A 66 18.16 -19.66 -5.73
C TYR A 66 17.06 -20.65 -6.14
N PHE A 67 15.81 -20.15 -6.21
CA PHE A 67 14.66 -21.00 -6.50
C PHE A 67 13.66 -20.25 -7.42
N THR A 68 13.07 -21.02 -8.34
CA THR A 68 12.12 -20.52 -9.36
C THR A 68 10.85 -21.34 -9.35
N GLU A 69 9.73 -20.78 -9.81
CA GLU A 69 8.50 -21.53 -9.98
C GLU A 69 8.58 -22.36 -11.26
N ALA A 70 8.51 -23.68 -11.07
CA ALA A 70 8.49 -24.66 -12.16
C ALA A 70 7.09 -24.66 -12.81
N THR A 71 7.02 -24.26 -14.07
CA THR A 71 5.77 -24.12 -14.82
C THR A 71 5.63 -25.11 -15.96
N GLU A 72 6.73 -25.62 -16.51
CA GLU A 72 6.74 -26.55 -17.63
C GLU A 72 7.33 -27.92 -17.26
N GLY A 73 6.93 -28.96 -17.98
CA GLY A 73 7.41 -30.32 -17.78
C GLY A 73 6.99 -30.98 -16.48
N ILE A 74 6.16 -30.32 -15.67
CA ILE A 74 5.71 -30.77 -14.37
C ILE A 74 4.48 -31.69 -14.50
N ARG A 75 4.52 -32.82 -13.80
CA ARG A 75 3.41 -33.78 -13.75
C ARG A 75 2.99 -34.04 -12.32
N TRP A 76 1.69 -33.98 -12.09
CA TRP A 76 1.07 -34.24 -10.78
C TRP A 76 0.38 -35.58 -10.76
N LYS A 77 0.43 -36.28 -9.62
CA LYS A 77 -0.22 -37.57 -9.43
C LYS A 77 -0.76 -37.72 -8.02
N SER A 78 -2.00 -38.21 -7.91
CA SER A 78 -2.56 -38.66 -6.63
C SER A 78 -2.39 -40.17 -6.46
N SER A 79 -1.98 -40.59 -5.26
CA SER A 79 -1.90 -42.02 -4.90
C SER A 79 -3.27 -42.64 -4.61
N ASN A 80 -4.27 -41.83 -4.29
CA ASN A 80 -5.62 -42.30 -4.00
C ASN A 80 -6.65 -41.28 -4.53
N LYS A 81 -7.02 -41.46 -5.80
CA LYS A 81 -7.98 -40.59 -6.49
C LYS A 81 -9.39 -40.61 -5.90
N THR A 82 -9.75 -41.58 -5.04
CA THR A 82 -11.06 -41.62 -4.39
C THR A 82 -11.14 -40.68 -3.18
N VAL A 83 -9.98 -40.32 -2.58
CA VAL A 83 -9.89 -39.38 -1.47
C VAL A 83 -9.66 -37.96 -2.00
N ALA A 84 -8.70 -37.78 -2.92
CA ALA A 84 -8.48 -36.53 -3.65
C ALA A 84 -7.86 -36.80 -5.02
N ALA A 85 -8.26 -36.05 -6.03
CA ALA A 85 -7.62 -35.99 -7.34
C ALA A 85 -6.78 -34.70 -7.45
N VAL A 86 -5.81 -34.71 -8.35
CA VAL A 86 -5.02 -33.55 -8.73
C VAL A 86 -5.03 -33.46 -10.26
N ASP A 87 -5.21 -32.24 -10.78
CA ASP A 87 -5.10 -31.95 -12.21
C ASP A 87 -3.66 -31.63 -12.64
N ASP A 88 -3.48 -31.34 -13.94
CA ASP A 88 -2.16 -31.03 -14.51
C ASP A 88 -1.61 -29.65 -14.06
N HIS A 89 -2.47 -28.80 -13.48
CA HIS A 89 -2.12 -27.49 -12.92
C HIS A 89 -1.84 -27.52 -11.40
N GLY A 90 -1.86 -28.74 -10.78
CA GLY A 90 -1.61 -28.90 -9.36
C GLY A 90 -2.83 -28.59 -8.46
N VAL A 91 -4.03 -28.41 -9.03
CA VAL A 91 -5.24 -28.21 -8.26
C VAL A 91 -5.74 -29.53 -7.70
N VAL A 92 -5.69 -29.65 -6.37
CA VAL A 92 -6.17 -30.83 -5.63
C VAL A 92 -7.63 -30.64 -5.25
N THR A 93 -8.49 -31.57 -5.66
CA THR A 93 -9.92 -31.62 -5.26
C THR A 93 -10.15 -32.76 -4.30
N PHE A 94 -10.69 -32.46 -3.11
CA PHE A 94 -11.03 -33.44 -2.08
C PHE A 94 -12.50 -33.85 -2.18
N PHE A 95 -12.78 -35.19 -2.16
CA PHE A 95 -14.12 -35.72 -2.41
C PHE A 95 -14.90 -36.08 -1.13
N GLY A 96 -14.42 -35.64 0.04
CA GLY A 96 -15.12 -35.91 1.31
C GLY A 96 -15.14 -37.38 1.75
N LYS A 97 -14.28 -38.22 1.20
CA LYS A 97 -14.10 -39.61 1.64
C LYS A 97 -12.98 -39.70 2.68
N ASN A 98 -13.25 -40.41 3.76
CA ASN A 98 -12.24 -40.71 4.78
C ASN A 98 -11.07 -41.48 4.16
N GLY A 99 -9.86 -41.05 4.45
CA GLY A 99 -8.69 -41.74 3.96
C GLY A 99 -7.44 -40.89 3.95
N ARG A 100 -6.38 -41.45 3.39
CA ARG A 100 -5.09 -40.80 3.18
C ARG A 100 -4.73 -40.83 1.68
N THR A 101 -4.18 -39.78 1.19
CA THR A 101 -3.60 -39.68 -0.15
C THR A 101 -2.27 -38.95 -0.11
N PHE A 102 -1.39 -39.28 -1.05
CA PHE A 102 -0.18 -38.53 -1.35
C PHE A 102 -0.34 -37.85 -2.70
N ILE A 103 -0.08 -36.59 -2.76
CA ILE A 103 0.07 -35.87 -4.04
C ILE A 103 1.54 -35.74 -4.30
N THR A 104 1.97 -36.19 -5.47
CA THR A 104 3.38 -36.22 -5.91
C THR A 104 3.51 -35.31 -7.12
N VAL A 105 4.56 -34.50 -7.14
CA VAL A 105 5.03 -33.74 -8.31
C VAL A 105 6.29 -34.39 -8.86
N THR A 106 6.50 -34.33 -10.17
CA THR A 106 7.74 -34.77 -10.83
C THR A 106 7.98 -34.01 -12.14
N ASP A 107 9.23 -33.69 -12.43
CA ASP A 107 9.73 -33.18 -13.71
C ASP A 107 10.30 -34.32 -14.61
N GLY A 108 10.15 -35.58 -14.20
CA GLY A 108 10.68 -36.76 -14.86
C GLY A 108 12.02 -37.25 -14.28
N LYS A 109 12.83 -36.38 -13.68
CA LYS A 109 14.10 -36.72 -13.04
C LYS A 109 14.03 -36.64 -11.51
N ARG A 110 13.31 -35.61 -10.99
CA ARG A 110 13.16 -35.32 -9.57
C ARG A 110 11.70 -35.45 -9.17
N LYS A 111 11.43 -35.59 -7.88
CA LYS A 111 10.07 -35.68 -7.34
C LYS A 111 10.00 -35.19 -5.91
N ASP A 112 8.83 -34.66 -5.56
CA ASP A 112 8.43 -34.39 -4.18
C ASP A 112 7.01 -34.83 -3.93
N ARG A 113 6.60 -34.96 -2.67
CA ARG A 113 5.23 -35.38 -2.29
C ARG A 113 4.76 -34.69 -1.02
N ILE A 114 3.44 -34.51 -0.92
CA ILE A 114 2.77 -34.04 0.29
C ILE A 114 1.62 -35.00 0.63
N ALA A 115 1.38 -35.23 1.92
CA ALA A 115 0.34 -36.16 2.37
C ALA A 115 -0.86 -35.42 2.92
N PHE A 116 -2.05 -35.91 2.57
CA PHE A 116 -3.32 -35.41 3.08
C PHE A 116 -4.09 -36.54 3.77
N LYS A 117 -4.64 -36.22 4.95
CA LYS A 117 -5.57 -37.08 5.69
C LYS A 117 -6.92 -36.39 5.75
N VAL A 118 -7.92 -37.00 5.13
CA VAL A 118 -9.30 -36.49 5.08
C VAL A 118 -10.14 -37.27 6.09
N LYS A 119 -10.85 -36.50 6.92
CA LYS A 119 -11.89 -37.01 7.82
C LYS A 119 -13.18 -36.24 7.58
N THR A 120 -14.29 -36.93 7.44
CA THR A 120 -15.62 -36.33 7.36
C THR A 120 -16.37 -36.62 8.67
N ALA A 121 -16.94 -35.55 9.23
CA ALA A 121 -17.88 -35.71 10.33
C ALA A 121 -19.26 -36.13 9.78
N PRO A 122 -20.03 -37.00 10.49
CA PRO A 122 -21.40 -37.26 10.13
C PRO A 122 -22.21 -35.97 10.09
N ALA A 123 -23.06 -35.80 9.08
CA ALA A 123 -23.95 -34.65 9.02
C ALA A 123 -24.93 -34.72 10.22
N SER A 124 -24.89 -33.68 11.05
CA SER A 124 -25.76 -33.62 12.26
C SER A 124 -27.25 -33.37 11.93
N HIS A 125 -27.56 -32.94 10.71
CA HIS A 125 -28.93 -32.75 10.20
C HIS A 125 -28.98 -33.04 8.69
N LYS A 126 -30.11 -33.51 8.18
CA LYS A 126 -30.34 -33.91 6.78
C LYS A 126 -30.04 -32.85 5.70
N ASN A 127 -29.83 -31.59 6.08
CA ASN A 127 -29.53 -30.45 5.19
C ASN A 127 -28.21 -29.73 5.49
N SER A 128 -27.32 -30.26 6.34
CA SER A 128 -26.02 -29.65 6.60
C SER A 128 -24.98 -30.19 5.61
N LYS A 129 -24.20 -29.31 4.99
CA LYS A 129 -23.02 -29.68 4.21
C LYS A 129 -22.11 -30.55 5.10
N GLN A 130 -21.65 -31.71 4.61
CA GLN A 130 -20.68 -32.54 5.31
C GLN A 130 -19.43 -31.71 5.66
N ASN A 131 -19.15 -31.58 6.96
CA ASN A 131 -17.93 -30.91 7.42
C ASN A 131 -16.72 -31.81 7.15
N MET A 132 -15.97 -31.50 6.13
CA MET A 132 -14.73 -32.18 5.77
C MET A 132 -13.56 -31.51 6.50
N LYS A 133 -12.79 -32.29 7.26
CA LYS A 133 -11.51 -31.83 7.85
C LYS A 133 -10.35 -32.46 7.09
N VAL A 134 -9.54 -31.64 6.45
CA VAL A 134 -8.32 -32.07 5.78
C VAL A 134 -7.14 -31.72 6.66
N THR A 135 -6.31 -32.71 6.98
CA THR A 135 -5.06 -32.53 7.70
C THR A 135 -3.90 -32.70 6.71
N VAL A 136 -3.06 -31.68 6.62
CA VAL A 136 -1.88 -31.68 5.77
C VAL A 136 -0.68 -32.22 6.56
N VAL A 137 0.10 -33.11 5.95
CA VAL A 137 1.37 -33.60 6.51
C VAL A 137 2.48 -33.21 5.56
N LYS A 138 3.26 -32.21 5.98
CA LYS A 138 4.44 -31.73 5.23
C LYS A 138 5.57 -32.73 5.35
N GLU A 139 6.30 -32.95 4.27
CA GLU A 139 7.59 -33.64 4.32
C GLU A 139 8.62 -32.77 5.06
N LYS A 140 9.61 -33.44 5.69
CA LYS A 140 10.65 -32.77 6.46
C LYS A 140 12.01 -33.10 5.86
N GLY A 141 12.91 -32.14 5.87
CA GLY A 141 14.28 -32.37 5.44
C GLY A 141 15.05 -31.08 5.09
N SER A 142 16.35 -31.17 5.00
CA SER A 142 17.26 -30.04 4.70
C SER A 142 16.98 -29.40 3.32
N ARG A 143 16.39 -30.16 2.38
CA ARG A 143 16.06 -29.66 1.05
C ARG A 143 14.98 -28.57 1.06
N TYR A 144 14.16 -28.50 2.12
CA TYR A 144 13.13 -27.45 2.27
C TYR A 144 13.66 -26.16 2.92
N ASN A 145 14.92 -26.14 3.32
CA ASN A 145 15.61 -24.96 3.85
C ASN A 145 16.12 -24.07 2.70
N ILE A 146 15.24 -23.72 1.76
CA ILE A 146 15.59 -22.99 0.53
C ILE A 146 16.11 -21.58 0.81
N ILE A 147 15.64 -20.94 1.85
CA ILE A 147 16.07 -19.58 2.24
C ILE A 147 17.53 -19.61 2.67
N GLN A 148 17.94 -20.55 3.53
CA GLN A 148 19.34 -20.65 3.95
C GLN A 148 20.24 -21.02 2.78
N LYS A 149 19.83 -21.96 1.92
CA LYS A 149 20.58 -22.31 0.70
C LYS A 149 20.78 -21.12 -0.22
N ALA A 150 19.74 -20.27 -0.38
CA ALA A 150 19.85 -19.04 -1.17
C ALA A 150 20.87 -18.06 -0.55
N ILE A 151 20.81 -17.84 0.77
CA ILE A 151 21.76 -16.96 1.47
C ILE A 151 23.20 -17.45 1.29
N ASP A 152 23.43 -18.76 1.38
CA ASP A 152 24.75 -19.36 1.26
C ASP A 152 25.31 -19.26 -0.18
N GLY A 153 24.41 -19.27 -1.20
CA GLY A 153 24.79 -19.20 -2.62
C GLY A 153 24.86 -17.80 -3.23
N LEU A 154 24.29 -16.77 -2.57
CA LEU A 154 24.29 -15.40 -3.08
C LEU A 154 25.62 -14.69 -2.82
N THR A 155 26.08 -13.93 -3.83
CA THR A 155 27.18 -12.97 -3.67
C THR A 155 26.78 -11.80 -2.79
N LEU A 156 27.75 -11.00 -2.35
CA LEU A 156 27.45 -9.79 -1.56
C LEU A 156 26.63 -8.77 -2.35
N GLU A 157 26.91 -8.61 -3.64
CA GLU A 157 26.21 -7.72 -4.55
C GLU A 157 24.73 -8.13 -4.69
N GLU A 158 24.47 -9.41 -4.90
CA GLU A 158 23.10 -9.94 -4.97
C GLU A 158 22.34 -9.77 -3.66
N LYS A 159 23.00 -9.97 -2.52
CA LYS A 159 22.42 -9.74 -1.20
C LYS A 159 22.03 -8.28 -0.99
N ILE A 160 22.95 -7.35 -1.32
CA ILE A 160 22.67 -5.90 -1.24
C ILE A 160 21.54 -5.53 -2.19
N GLY A 161 21.54 -6.05 -3.42
CA GLY A 161 20.49 -5.81 -4.39
C GLY A 161 19.10 -6.18 -3.87
N GLN A 162 18.98 -7.32 -3.15
CA GLN A 162 17.71 -7.70 -2.52
C GLN A 162 17.21 -6.69 -1.48
N MET A 163 18.10 -5.87 -0.92
CA MET A 163 17.78 -4.83 0.06
C MET A 163 17.42 -3.47 -0.57
N LEU A 164 17.48 -3.33 -1.89
CA LEU A 164 17.22 -2.06 -2.60
C LEU A 164 15.87 -2.09 -3.30
N MET A 165 15.08 -1.01 -3.10
CA MET A 165 13.76 -0.82 -3.71
C MET A 165 13.65 0.60 -4.28
N PRO A 166 14.23 0.87 -5.47
CA PRO A 166 14.09 2.16 -6.14
C PRO A 166 12.70 2.39 -6.72
N ASP A 167 12.40 3.64 -7.06
CA ASP A 167 11.33 4.01 -7.96
C ASP A 167 11.86 4.27 -9.38
N PHE A 168 11.03 3.94 -10.36
CA PHE A 168 11.22 4.34 -11.75
C PHE A 168 10.01 5.16 -12.20
N ARG A 169 9.64 6.15 -11.39
CA ARG A 169 8.47 7.01 -11.65
C ARG A 169 8.56 7.70 -13.00
N ASN A 170 9.74 8.28 -13.26
CA ASN A 170 10.05 8.97 -14.51
C ASN A 170 11.43 8.54 -15.03
N PHE A 171 11.56 8.49 -16.33
CA PHE A 171 12.85 8.31 -17.01
C PHE A 171 12.99 9.37 -18.11
N ASN A 172 14.11 10.12 -18.11
CA ASN A 172 14.34 11.25 -19.01
C ASN A 172 13.17 12.26 -19.04
N GLY A 173 12.58 12.55 -17.86
CA GLY A 173 11.50 13.52 -17.70
C GLY A 173 10.11 13.04 -18.16
N LYS A 174 9.95 11.77 -18.53
CA LYS A 174 8.67 11.18 -18.92
C LYS A 174 8.22 10.08 -17.94
N PRO A 175 6.91 9.97 -17.63
CA PRO A 175 6.38 8.87 -16.86
C PRO A 175 6.73 7.51 -17.48
N VAL A 176 7.10 6.55 -16.64
CA VAL A 176 7.38 5.17 -17.09
C VAL A 176 6.10 4.37 -17.00
N THR A 177 5.49 4.13 -18.14
CA THR A 177 4.26 3.32 -18.28
C THR A 177 4.49 1.97 -18.96
N ASP A 178 5.67 1.79 -19.53
CA ASP A 178 6.13 0.57 -20.18
C ASP A 178 7.56 0.25 -19.74
N MET A 179 7.95 -1.03 -19.82
CA MET A 179 9.31 -1.44 -19.54
C MET A 179 10.30 -0.83 -20.54
N LEU A 180 11.32 -0.17 -20.01
CA LEU A 180 12.43 0.38 -20.78
C LEU A 180 13.66 -0.54 -20.68
N PRO A 181 14.44 -0.69 -21.76
CA PRO A 181 15.67 -1.50 -21.76
C PRO A 181 16.64 -1.08 -20.63
N GLU A 182 16.78 0.22 -20.41
CA GLU A 182 17.66 0.79 -19.39
C GLU A 182 17.20 0.42 -17.97
N ILE A 183 15.90 0.38 -17.72
CA ILE A 183 15.34 -0.03 -16.42
C ILE A 183 15.55 -1.54 -16.22
N LYS A 184 15.34 -2.33 -17.28
CA LYS A 184 15.64 -3.77 -17.24
C LYS A 184 17.11 -4.02 -16.89
N GLU A 185 18.03 -3.28 -17.52
CA GLU A 185 19.46 -3.37 -17.22
C GLU A 185 19.77 -3.02 -15.76
N LEU A 186 19.14 -1.96 -15.19
CA LEU A 186 19.33 -1.60 -13.78
C LEU A 186 18.82 -2.69 -12.83
N ILE A 187 17.66 -3.30 -13.11
CA ILE A 187 17.12 -4.39 -12.30
C ILE A 187 18.10 -5.57 -12.27
N GLN A 188 18.64 -5.93 -13.43
CA GLN A 188 19.57 -7.03 -13.57
C GLN A 188 20.95 -6.71 -12.98
N LYS A 189 21.55 -5.56 -13.34
CA LYS A 189 22.87 -5.12 -12.88
C LYS A 189 22.98 -5.06 -11.36
N TYR A 190 21.91 -4.57 -10.69
CA TYR A 190 21.92 -4.42 -9.23
C TYR A 190 21.16 -5.54 -8.50
N HIS A 191 20.65 -6.56 -9.21
CA HIS A 191 19.91 -7.69 -8.62
C HIS A 191 18.79 -7.24 -7.68
N LEU A 192 18.01 -6.23 -8.09
CA LEU A 192 17.06 -5.54 -7.24
C LEU A 192 16.07 -6.48 -6.54
N GLY A 193 15.79 -6.20 -5.27
CA GLY A 193 14.83 -6.94 -4.46
C GLY A 193 13.39 -6.52 -4.68
N GLY A 194 13.16 -5.28 -5.10
CA GLY A 194 11.83 -4.74 -5.37
C GLY A 194 11.84 -3.42 -6.12
N VAL A 195 10.65 -2.93 -6.45
CA VAL A 195 10.39 -1.63 -7.10
C VAL A 195 9.11 -1.04 -6.48
N ILE A 196 9.08 0.29 -6.28
CA ILE A 196 7.86 1.00 -5.89
C ILE A 196 7.24 1.71 -7.08
N LEU A 197 5.89 1.59 -7.20
CA LEU A 197 5.10 2.25 -8.24
C LEU A 197 4.40 3.50 -7.70
N PHE A 198 4.27 4.49 -8.57
CA PHE A 198 3.56 5.73 -8.30
C PHE A 198 2.42 5.95 -9.30
N ARG A 199 1.60 6.99 -9.05
CA ARG A 199 0.44 7.32 -9.88
C ARG A 199 0.78 7.43 -11.37
N GLU A 200 1.96 7.96 -11.68
CA GLU A 200 2.48 8.15 -13.04
C GLU A 200 2.73 6.83 -13.77
N ASN A 201 2.95 5.74 -13.03
CA ASN A 201 3.23 4.42 -13.59
C ASN A 201 1.96 3.58 -13.84
N VAL A 202 0.83 3.89 -13.17
CA VAL A 202 -0.35 3.01 -13.08
C VAL A 202 -1.60 3.72 -13.62
N VAL A 203 -1.74 3.77 -14.95
CA VAL A 203 -2.72 4.60 -15.66
C VAL A 203 -3.99 3.82 -15.99
N THR A 204 -3.86 2.66 -16.64
CA THR A 204 -4.99 1.76 -16.92
C THR A 204 -4.72 0.37 -16.36
N THR A 205 -5.77 -0.43 -16.22
CA THR A 205 -5.66 -1.81 -15.71
C THR A 205 -4.75 -2.65 -16.60
N GLU A 206 -4.93 -2.61 -17.92
CA GLU A 206 -4.15 -3.39 -18.88
C GLU A 206 -2.68 -2.97 -18.90
N GLN A 207 -2.44 -1.65 -18.96
CA GLN A 207 -1.09 -1.09 -18.98
C GLN A 207 -0.34 -1.45 -17.70
N THR A 208 -1.00 -1.31 -16.53
CA THR A 208 -0.39 -1.61 -15.22
C THR A 208 -0.05 -3.09 -15.11
N ALA A 209 -0.98 -3.98 -15.45
CA ALA A 209 -0.75 -5.43 -15.43
C ALA A 209 0.44 -5.84 -16.31
N LYS A 210 0.53 -5.24 -17.53
CA LYS A 210 1.65 -5.48 -18.44
C LYS A 210 2.97 -4.98 -17.85
N LEU A 211 3.03 -3.74 -17.36
CA LEU A 211 4.25 -3.15 -16.79
C LEU A 211 4.76 -4.00 -15.61
N VAL A 212 3.86 -4.42 -14.71
CA VAL A 212 4.21 -5.25 -13.55
C VAL A 212 4.75 -6.61 -13.97
N ALA A 213 4.12 -7.26 -14.96
CA ALA A 213 4.60 -8.53 -15.50
C ALA A 213 5.98 -8.37 -16.15
N ASP A 214 6.22 -7.30 -16.89
CA ASP A 214 7.50 -7.00 -17.51
C ASP A 214 8.60 -6.75 -16.45
N TYR A 215 8.28 -6.08 -15.32
CA TYR A 215 9.20 -5.94 -14.17
C TYR A 215 9.55 -7.32 -13.59
N GLN A 216 8.57 -8.19 -13.35
CA GLN A 216 8.82 -9.55 -12.85
C GLN A 216 9.69 -10.37 -13.81
N GLN A 217 9.49 -10.20 -15.13
CA GLN A 217 10.32 -10.89 -16.12
C GLN A 217 11.76 -10.36 -16.18
N ALA A 218 12.00 -9.09 -15.83
CA ALA A 218 13.34 -8.52 -15.77
C ALA A 218 14.18 -9.10 -14.61
N ALA A 219 13.55 -9.56 -13.53
CA ALA A 219 14.26 -10.20 -12.42
C ALA A 219 14.91 -11.53 -12.87
N GLU A 220 16.09 -11.85 -12.32
CA GLU A 220 16.85 -13.03 -12.75
C GLU A 220 16.64 -14.25 -11.84
N LYS A 221 16.87 -14.12 -10.53
CA LYS A 221 16.88 -15.24 -9.56
C LYS A 221 15.62 -15.31 -8.70
N PHE A 222 15.10 -14.17 -8.25
CA PHE A 222 13.95 -14.08 -7.35
C PHE A 222 12.89 -13.15 -7.92
N GLY A 223 11.63 -13.42 -7.61
CA GLY A 223 10.54 -12.47 -7.90
C GLY A 223 10.77 -11.14 -7.17
N LEU A 224 10.33 -10.03 -7.79
CA LEU A 224 10.41 -8.68 -7.20
C LEU A 224 9.26 -8.45 -6.21
N LEU A 225 9.56 -7.76 -5.12
CA LEU A 225 8.55 -7.05 -4.35
C LEU A 225 8.11 -5.84 -5.17
N ILE A 226 6.91 -5.86 -5.73
CA ILE A 226 6.31 -4.72 -6.42
C ILE A 226 5.38 -4.03 -5.44
N SER A 227 5.79 -2.85 -4.97
CA SER A 227 5.08 -2.11 -3.93
C SER A 227 4.39 -0.86 -4.46
N ILE A 228 3.39 -0.38 -3.71
CA ILE A 228 2.61 0.82 -4.00
C ILE A 228 2.04 1.39 -2.69
N ASP A 229 1.78 2.72 -2.65
CA ASP A 229 0.99 3.37 -1.60
C ASP A 229 -0.49 3.41 -1.99
N GLN A 230 -1.22 2.35 -1.80
CA GLN A 230 -2.66 2.30 -2.05
C GLN A 230 -3.39 2.26 -0.69
N GLU A 231 -3.35 3.39 0.03
CA GLU A 231 -3.96 3.52 1.37
C GLU A 231 -5.50 3.62 1.31
N GLY A 232 -6.01 4.14 0.19
CA GLY A 232 -7.36 4.67 0.07
C GLY A 232 -7.42 6.14 0.47
N GLY A 233 -8.60 6.76 0.33
CA GLY A 233 -8.78 8.18 0.65
C GLY A 233 -7.89 9.09 -0.19
N ILE A 234 -7.15 9.95 0.49
CA ILE A 234 -6.31 10.95 -0.18
C ILE A 234 -5.00 10.38 -0.75
N VAL A 235 -4.64 9.14 -0.40
CA VAL A 235 -3.45 8.46 -0.91
C VAL A 235 -3.87 7.23 -1.71
N THR A 236 -4.16 7.47 -2.97
CA THR A 236 -4.57 6.49 -3.97
C THR A 236 -3.72 6.68 -5.22
N ARG A 237 -3.00 5.63 -5.65
CA ARG A 237 -2.12 5.69 -6.83
C ARG A 237 -2.77 5.16 -8.08
N LEU A 238 -3.49 4.03 -7.99
CA LEU A 238 -4.20 3.46 -9.14
C LEU A 238 -5.17 4.49 -9.74
N GLN A 239 -5.12 4.65 -11.06
CA GLN A 239 -6.03 5.53 -11.80
C GLN A 239 -7.24 4.76 -12.36
N SER A 240 -7.24 3.44 -12.20
CA SER A 240 -8.35 2.53 -12.48
C SER A 240 -8.76 1.79 -11.20
N GLY A 241 -9.90 1.12 -11.21
CA GLY A 241 -10.40 0.38 -10.05
C GLY A 241 -11.29 1.19 -9.12
N THR A 242 -11.30 0.80 -7.85
CA THR A 242 -12.09 1.47 -6.80
C THR A 242 -11.33 2.62 -6.15
N ASN A 243 -12.07 3.62 -5.68
CA ASN A 243 -11.55 4.73 -4.89
C ASN A 243 -12.06 4.61 -3.44
N MET A 244 -11.53 3.61 -2.72
CA MET A 244 -11.97 3.33 -1.34
C MET A 244 -11.82 4.56 -0.44
N PRO A 245 -12.77 4.82 0.47
CA PRO A 245 -12.60 5.83 1.52
C PRO A 245 -11.35 5.55 2.37
N GLY A 246 -10.72 6.62 2.87
CA GLY A 246 -9.50 6.52 3.66
C GLY A 246 -9.73 6.04 5.10
N ASN A 247 -8.63 5.93 5.84
CA ASN A 247 -8.65 5.36 7.17
C ASN A 247 -9.51 6.16 8.16
N MET A 248 -9.54 7.49 8.08
CA MET A 248 -10.38 8.29 9.01
C MET A 248 -11.87 8.07 8.73
N ALA A 249 -12.26 7.89 7.47
CA ALA A 249 -13.61 7.46 7.12
C ALA A 249 -13.94 6.09 7.73
N LEU A 250 -13.04 5.11 7.61
CA LEU A 250 -13.19 3.81 8.28
C LEU A 250 -13.24 3.96 9.81
N GLY A 251 -12.43 4.85 10.39
CA GLY A 251 -12.47 5.23 11.80
C GLY A 251 -13.85 5.69 12.24
N ALA A 252 -14.51 6.51 11.42
CA ALA A 252 -15.86 6.98 11.69
C ALA A 252 -16.89 5.85 11.71
N THR A 253 -16.70 4.77 10.94
CA THR A 253 -17.61 3.61 10.91
C THR A 253 -17.52 2.72 12.14
N ARG A 254 -16.40 2.71 12.87
CA ARG A 254 -16.12 1.78 13.99
C ARG A 254 -16.22 0.30 13.60
N SER A 255 -16.21 -0.05 12.31
CA SER A 255 -16.47 -1.40 11.80
C SER A 255 -15.19 -2.14 11.42
N LYS A 256 -14.81 -3.15 12.22
CA LYS A 256 -13.71 -4.08 11.89
C LYS A 256 -13.98 -4.86 10.62
N GLU A 257 -15.24 -5.29 10.43
CA GLU A 257 -15.65 -6.03 9.22
C GLU A 257 -15.43 -5.19 7.96
N LEU A 258 -15.83 -3.92 8.02
CA LEU A 258 -15.68 -3.00 6.88
C LEU A 258 -14.22 -2.66 6.61
N ALA A 259 -13.40 -2.47 7.67
CA ALA A 259 -11.96 -2.29 7.53
C ALA A 259 -11.29 -3.51 6.87
N TRP A 260 -11.72 -4.73 7.24
CA TRP A 260 -11.27 -5.96 6.58
C TRP A 260 -11.70 -6.03 5.11
N LYS A 261 -12.99 -5.75 4.81
CA LYS A 261 -13.52 -5.74 3.43
C LYS A 261 -12.76 -4.77 2.53
N VAL A 262 -12.50 -3.56 3.02
CA VAL A 262 -11.77 -2.53 2.26
C VAL A 262 -10.32 -2.97 2.02
N GLY A 263 -9.63 -3.46 3.06
CA GLY A 263 -8.28 -4.00 2.92
C GLY A 263 -8.22 -5.18 1.95
N TYR A 264 -9.19 -6.08 2.00
CA TYR A 264 -9.30 -7.23 1.10
C TYR A 264 -9.54 -6.82 -0.35
N ALA A 265 -10.49 -5.90 -0.60
CA ALA A 265 -10.82 -5.43 -1.95
C ALA A 265 -9.63 -4.67 -2.59
N ILE A 266 -8.97 -3.78 -1.84
CA ILE A 266 -7.72 -3.14 -2.31
C ILE A 266 -6.67 -4.21 -2.64
N GLY A 267 -6.49 -5.19 -1.75
CA GLY A 267 -5.54 -6.26 -1.95
C GLY A 267 -5.85 -7.14 -3.17
N GLU A 268 -7.11 -7.50 -3.42
CA GLU A 268 -7.50 -8.26 -4.61
C GLU A 268 -7.24 -7.48 -5.90
N GLU A 269 -7.52 -6.17 -5.94
CA GLU A 269 -7.20 -5.34 -7.10
C GLU A 269 -5.69 -5.27 -7.35
N LEU A 270 -4.89 -5.07 -6.30
CA LEU A 270 -3.43 -5.07 -6.40
C LEU A 270 -2.88 -6.43 -6.86
N HIS A 271 -3.37 -7.51 -6.25
CA HIS A 271 -2.95 -8.87 -6.60
C HIS A 271 -3.27 -9.22 -8.06
N ALA A 272 -4.45 -8.84 -8.55
CA ALA A 272 -4.85 -9.04 -9.93
C ALA A 272 -3.97 -8.28 -10.94
N LEU A 273 -3.37 -7.17 -10.53
CA LEU A 273 -2.38 -6.40 -11.30
C LEU A 273 -0.94 -6.96 -11.14
N GLY A 274 -0.73 -7.97 -10.30
CA GLY A 274 0.59 -8.50 -9.97
C GLY A 274 1.37 -7.68 -8.95
N ILE A 275 0.78 -6.62 -8.37
CA ILE A 275 1.34 -5.83 -7.27
C ILE A 275 1.19 -6.64 -5.99
N ASN A 276 2.31 -6.93 -5.31
CA ASN A 276 2.35 -7.93 -4.25
C ASN A 276 2.69 -7.39 -2.86
N MET A 277 2.90 -6.07 -2.74
CA MET A 277 3.13 -5.37 -1.47
C MET A 277 2.42 -4.03 -1.46
N ASN A 278 1.63 -3.75 -0.42
CA ASN A 278 1.03 -2.45 -0.19
C ASN A 278 1.69 -1.77 1.00
N LEU A 279 2.17 -0.53 0.80
CA LEU A 279 2.71 0.30 1.86
C LEU A 279 1.55 0.95 2.64
N ALA A 280 0.73 0.12 3.24
CA ALA A 280 -0.46 0.43 4.02
C ALA A 280 -0.78 -0.72 5.01
N PRO A 281 -1.50 -0.41 6.12
CA PRO A 281 -2.13 0.85 6.48
C PRO A 281 -1.21 1.81 7.28
N VAL A 282 -1.63 3.07 7.36
CA VAL A 282 -1.12 4.03 8.35
C VAL A 282 -1.67 3.66 9.73
N LEU A 283 -0.78 3.44 10.70
CA LEU A 283 -1.12 3.16 12.10
C LEU A 283 -0.76 4.32 13.05
N ASP A 284 -0.37 5.47 12.50
CA ASP A 284 -0.15 6.68 13.28
C ASP A 284 -1.46 7.10 13.98
N VAL A 285 -1.36 7.43 15.27
CA VAL A 285 -2.49 7.94 16.06
C VAL A 285 -2.57 9.45 15.88
N ASN A 286 -3.65 9.97 15.28
CA ASN A 286 -3.81 11.39 14.96
C ASN A 286 -4.27 12.19 16.19
N ASN A 287 -3.42 12.29 17.19
CA ASN A 287 -3.68 13.03 18.45
C ASN A 287 -3.31 14.52 18.38
N ASN A 288 -2.81 14.99 17.24
CA ASN A 288 -2.56 16.39 16.96
C ASN A 288 -3.46 16.88 15.81
N PRO A 289 -4.48 17.71 16.05
CA PRO A 289 -5.37 18.21 15.01
C PRO A 289 -4.66 19.13 13.99
N ASP A 290 -3.46 19.61 14.32
CA ASP A 290 -2.64 20.45 13.47
C ASP A 290 -1.65 19.66 12.60
N ASN A 291 -1.66 18.33 12.69
CA ASN A 291 -0.77 17.47 11.90
C ASN A 291 -1.03 17.64 10.40
N PRO A 292 -0.03 18.10 9.64
CA PRO A 292 -0.20 18.41 8.21
C PRO A 292 -0.09 17.20 7.29
N VAL A 293 0.51 16.08 7.75
CA VAL A 293 0.89 14.94 6.90
C VAL A 293 0.06 13.69 7.17
N ILE A 294 -0.30 13.43 8.42
CA ILE A 294 -1.12 12.26 8.78
C ILE A 294 -2.60 12.61 8.67
N GLY A 295 -3.17 13.40 9.59
CA GLY A 295 -4.56 13.83 9.51
C GLY A 295 -5.51 12.68 9.17
N VAL A 296 -6.25 12.84 8.07
CA VAL A 296 -7.26 11.86 7.59
C VAL A 296 -6.68 10.51 7.09
N ARG A 297 -5.34 10.37 7.01
CA ARG A 297 -4.70 9.09 6.73
C ARG A 297 -4.70 8.15 7.94
N SER A 298 -4.88 8.67 9.17
CA SER A 298 -5.07 7.89 10.40
C SER A 298 -6.52 7.41 10.55
N PHE A 299 -6.73 6.30 11.26
CA PHE A 299 -8.07 5.86 11.67
C PHE A 299 -8.69 6.77 12.74
N GLY A 300 -7.90 7.57 13.45
CA GLY A 300 -8.36 8.53 14.46
C GLY A 300 -7.32 8.82 15.56
N GLU A 301 -7.79 9.43 16.66
CA GLU A 301 -6.96 9.85 17.80
C GLU A 301 -6.86 8.79 18.91
N ASN A 302 -7.71 7.77 18.88
CA ASN A 302 -7.76 6.75 19.92
C ASN A 302 -6.90 5.54 19.51
N PRO A 303 -5.87 5.16 20.31
CA PRO A 303 -4.94 4.08 19.97
C PRO A 303 -5.60 2.71 19.80
N GLU A 304 -6.62 2.40 20.63
CA GLU A 304 -7.34 1.14 20.54
C GLU A 304 -8.13 1.05 19.23
N LEU A 305 -8.81 2.12 18.83
CA LEU A 305 -9.52 2.19 17.55
C LEU A 305 -8.57 2.01 16.37
N VAL A 306 -7.42 2.72 16.38
CA VAL A 306 -6.40 2.60 15.34
C VAL A 306 -5.88 1.17 15.26
N ALA A 307 -5.61 0.54 16.41
CA ALA A 307 -5.16 -0.85 16.47
C ALA A 307 -6.22 -1.83 15.93
N GLU A 308 -7.46 -1.73 16.39
CA GLU A 308 -8.53 -2.65 16.00
C GLU A 308 -8.84 -2.62 14.50
N LEU A 309 -8.97 -1.42 13.94
CA LEU A 309 -9.28 -1.25 12.51
C LEU A 309 -8.04 -1.51 11.66
N GLY A 310 -6.86 -1.08 12.10
CA GLY A 310 -5.60 -1.33 11.42
C GLY A 310 -5.30 -2.82 11.29
N VAL A 311 -5.45 -3.60 12.37
CA VAL A 311 -5.28 -5.07 12.34
C VAL A 311 -6.30 -5.73 11.40
N SER A 312 -7.54 -5.25 11.38
CA SER A 312 -8.56 -5.80 10.48
C SER A 312 -8.24 -5.51 9.02
N TYR A 313 -7.80 -4.30 8.70
CA TYR A 313 -7.35 -3.90 7.38
C TYR A 313 -6.12 -4.71 6.92
N ILE A 314 -5.11 -4.89 7.80
CA ILE A 314 -3.93 -5.71 7.56
C ILE A 314 -4.34 -7.15 7.19
N LYS A 315 -5.25 -7.74 7.97
CA LYS A 315 -5.77 -9.09 7.68
C LYS A 315 -6.44 -9.16 6.31
N GLY A 316 -7.24 -8.16 5.95
CA GLY A 316 -7.86 -8.07 4.61
C GLY A 316 -6.81 -8.11 3.51
N LEU A 317 -5.80 -7.23 3.56
CA LEU A 317 -4.69 -7.22 2.60
C LEU A 317 -3.96 -8.57 2.54
N GLN A 318 -3.60 -9.13 3.70
CA GLN A 318 -2.84 -10.37 3.77
C GLN A 318 -3.65 -11.59 3.31
N ASP A 319 -4.96 -11.59 3.52
CA ASP A 319 -5.87 -12.65 3.06
C ASP A 319 -6.06 -12.63 1.54
N SER A 320 -5.92 -11.47 0.87
CA SER A 320 -5.88 -11.36 -0.59
C SER A 320 -4.56 -11.83 -1.22
N GLY A 321 -3.53 -12.10 -0.41
CA GLY A 321 -2.19 -12.51 -0.88
C GLY A 321 -1.16 -11.38 -0.94
N VAL A 322 -1.54 -10.12 -0.72
CA VAL A 322 -0.66 -8.95 -0.76
C VAL A 322 0.02 -8.74 0.59
N ALA A 323 1.33 -8.47 0.59
CA ALA A 323 2.05 -8.11 1.80
C ALA A 323 1.61 -6.74 2.31
N ALA A 324 1.30 -6.64 3.61
CA ALA A 324 0.91 -5.40 4.27
C ALA A 324 2.11 -4.75 4.98
N THR A 325 2.12 -3.41 5.02
CA THR A 325 3.17 -2.62 5.69
C THR A 325 2.56 -1.59 6.62
N ALA A 326 2.74 -1.76 7.92
CA ALA A 326 2.31 -0.78 8.92
C ALA A 326 3.27 0.43 8.95
N LYS A 327 2.74 1.66 9.03
CA LYS A 327 3.55 2.89 8.98
C LYS A 327 2.94 4.02 9.79
N HIS A 328 3.75 4.99 10.26
CA HIS A 328 5.21 5.14 10.18
C HIS A 328 5.81 4.98 11.58
N PHE A 329 6.53 3.90 11.80
CA PHE A 329 7.07 3.54 13.12
C PHE A 329 8.17 4.51 13.58
N PRO A 330 8.21 4.93 14.86
CA PRO A 330 7.35 4.55 16.00
C PRO A 330 6.06 5.37 16.16
N GLY A 331 5.73 6.28 15.25
CA GLY A 331 4.51 7.09 15.21
C GLY A 331 4.78 8.51 14.72
N HIS A 332 4.00 8.97 13.75
CA HIS A 332 4.10 10.31 13.12
C HIS A 332 2.86 11.18 13.41
N GLY A 333 1.92 10.67 14.23
CA GLY A 333 0.63 11.32 14.43
C GLY A 333 0.67 12.59 15.27
N ASP A 334 1.64 12.72 16.21
CA ASP A 334 1.82 13.89 17.07
C ASP A 334 2.97 14.79 16.59
N THR A 335 2.93 15.20 15.34
CA THR A 335 3.90 16.14 14.77
C THR A 335 3.18 17.32 14.14
N ALA A 336 3.79 18.52 14.26
CA ALA A 336 3.30 19.74 13.60
C ALA A 336 4.13 20.09 12.35
N VAL A 337 5.14 19.28 12.01
CA VAL A 337 6.03 19.47 10.84
C VAL A 337 5.89 18.26 9.93
N ASP A 338 5.79 18.54 8.62
CA ASP A 338 5.78 17.49 7.58
C ASP A 338 7.22 17.05 7.28
N SER A 339 7.48 15.75 7.38
CA SER A 339 8.80 15.14 7.08
C SER A 339 9.23 15.26 5.62
N HIS A 340 8.32 15.56 4.69
CA HIS A 340 8.66 15.93 3.31
C HIS A 340 9.29 17.34 3.22
N LEU A 341 9.10 18.19 4.23
CA LEU A 341 9.52 19.59 4.24
C LEU A 341 10.64 19.90 5.25
N GLY A 342 10.75 19.09 6.31
CA GLY A 342 11.72 19.27 7.38
C GLY A 342 11.84 18.06 8.28
N LEU A 343 12.59 18.15 9.39
CA LEU A 343 12.79 17.08 10.36
C LEU A 343 11.86 17.29 11.58
N PRO A 344 10.76 16.54 11.70
CA PRO A 344 9.83 16.62 12.82
C PRO A 344 10.39 15.92 14.07
N GLU A 345 9.87 16.31 15.24
CA GLU A 345 10.24 15.75 16.53
C GLU A 345 8.99 15.36 17.34
N VAL A 346 9.06 14.20 18.03
CA VAL A 346 8.09 13.74 19.02
C VAL A 346 8.81 13.64 20.37
N PRO A 347 8.57 14.59 21.31
CA PRO A 347 9.34 14.70 22.54
C PRO A 347 8.80 13.86 23.72
N HIS A 348 8.04 12.81 23.43
CA HIS A 348 7.40 11.99 24.46
C HIS A 348 8.36 10.92 25.02
N ASP A 349 8.16 10.61 26.30
CA ASP A 349 8.86 9.51 26.97
C ASP A 349 8.29 8.13 26.57
N ARG A 350 8.99 7.08 26.95
CA ARG A 350 8.63 5.71 26.59
C ARG A 350 7.26 5.29 27.13
N ASP A 351 6.90 5.69 28.33
CA ASP A 351 5.62 5.33 28.95
C ASP A 351 4.45 5.89 28.15
N ARG A 352 4.58 7.13 27.68
CA ARG A 352 3.60 7.75 26.81
C ARG A 352 3.58 7.05 25.43
N LEU A 353 4.74 6.83 24.82
CA LEU A 353 4.83 6.17 23.52
C LEU A 353 4.21 4.77 23.54
N GLN A 354 4.44 3.97 24.57
CA GLN A 354 3.87 2.63 24.71
C GLN A 354 2.34 2.64 24.77
N LYS A 355 1.74 3.65 25.40
CA LYS A 355 0.28 3.75 25.56
C LYS A 355 -0.42 4.27 24.32
N VAL A 356 0.25 5.03 23.49
CA VAL A 356 -0.37 5.74 22.35
C VAL A 356 0.28 5.34 21.04
N GLU A 357 1.49 5.83 20.77
CA GLU A 357 2.12 5.74 19.46
C GLU A 357 2.48 4.28 19.08
N LEU A 358 3.06 3.52 20.03
CA LEU A 358 3.52 2.14 19.82
C LEU A 358 2.40 1.11 19.91
N TYR A 359 1.30 1.42 20.59
CA TYR A 359 0.22 0.46 20.85
C TYR A 359 -0.36 -0.17 19.56
N PRO A 360 -0.72 0.60 18.51
CA PRO A 360 -1.23 0.00 17.27
C PRO A 360 -0.18 -0.87 16.56
N PHE A 361 1.09 -0.49 16.58
CA PHE A 361 2.17 -1.28 15.99
C PHE A 361 2.37 -2.60 16.74
N GLN A 362 2.36 -2.58 18.08
CA GLN A 362 2.42 -3.79 18.87
C GLN A 362 1.30 -4.77 18.50
N LYS A 363 0.06 -4.26 18.35
CA LYS A 363 -1.09 -5.08 17.96
C LYS A 363 -0.97 -5.62 16.52
N ALA A 364 -0.41 -4.85 15.60
CA ALA A 364 -0.13 -5.30 14.25
C ALA A 364 0.95 -6.40 14.21
N MET A 365 2.02 -6.28 15.01
CA MET A 365 3.07 -7.29 15.15
C MET A 365 2.51 -8.59 15.75
N GLU A 366 1.71 -8.51 16.80
CA GLU A 366 1.01 -9.66 17.40
C GLU A 366 0.07 -10.35 16.40
N ALA A 367 -0.52 -9.60 15.47
CA ALA A 367 -1.37 -10.11 14.41
C ALA A 367 -0.62 -10.68 13.19
N GLY A 368 0.72 -10.60 13.18
CA GLY A 368 1.58 -11.16 12.13
C GLY A 368 1.71 -10.29 10.88
N ILE A 369 1.83 -8.98 11.06
CA ILE A 369 2.15 -8.03 9.96
C ILE A 369 3.44 -8.44 9.25
N ASP A 370 3.47 -8.31 7.93
CA ASP A 370 4.63 -8.70 7.09
C ASP A 370 5.78 -7.71 7.16
N ALA A 371 5.48 -6.42 7.15
CA ALA A 371 6.49 -5.36 7.14
C ALA A 371 6.06 -4.15 7.99
N VAL A 372 7.06 -3.40 8.46
CA VAL A 372 6.89 -2.12 9.15
C VAL A 372 7.78 -1.08 8.47
N MET A 373 7.20 0.06 8.10
CA MET A 373 7.94 1.21 7.57
C MET A 373 8.30 2.18 8.69
N THR A 374 9.55 2.66 8.65
CA THR A 374 10.09 3.61 9.63
C THR A 374 9.58 5.03 9.36
N ALA A 375 9.67 5.89 10.37
CA ALA A 375 9.38 7.33 10.26
C ALA A 375 10.67 8.17 10.18
N HIS A 376 10.67 9.21 9.34
CA HIS A 376 11.71 10.24 9.34
C HIS A 376 11.42 11.30 10.41
N VAL A 377 11.30 10.84 11.65
CA VAL A 377 10.93 11.65 12.84
C VAL A 377 11.94 11.38 13.95
N THR A 378 12.30 12.39 14.72
CA THR A 378 13.20 12.25 15.85
C THR A 378 12.43 11.99 17.15
N PHE A 379 12.99 11.14 18.00
CA PHE A 379 12.44 10.74 19.30
C PHE A 379 13.52 10.92 20.38
N PRO A 380 13.84 12.14 20.80
CA PRO A 380 15.02 12.43 21.63
C PRO A 380 14.98 11.79 23.02
N LYS A 381 13.81 11.35 23.49
CA LYS A 381 13.64 10.60 24.74
C LYS A 381 13.83 9.08 24.59
N VAL A 382 13.89 8.58 23.35
CA VAL A 382 14.22 7.20 23.02
C VAL A 382 15.67 7.11 22.56
N ASP A 383 16.07 8.01 21.67
CA ASP A 383 17.44 8.13 21.18
C ASP A 383 17.90 9.60 21.22
N ASP A 384 18.76 9.90 22.18
CA ASP A 384 19.35 11.21 22.42
C ASP A 384 20.62 11.48 21.58
N THR A 385 21.00 10.53 20.72
CA THR A 385 22.19 10.65 19.86
C THR A 385 22.08 11.88 18.96
N LYS A 386 23.12 12.73 19.01
CA LYS A 386 23.25 13.89 18.17
C LYS A 386 24.21 13.64 17.02
N VAL A 387 23.86 14.13 15.84
CA VAL A 387 24.69 14.09 14.64
C VAL A 387 24.76 15.49 14.02
N ILE A 388 25.81 15.74 13.24
CA ILE A 388 25.98 17.01 12.56
C ILE A 388 25.26 16.97 11.22
N SER A 389 24.31 17.87 11.03
CA SER A 389 23.61 18.06 9.77
C SER A 389 24.54 18.57 8.68
N GLN A 390 24.50 17.94 7.49
CA GLN A 390 25.24 18.41 6.32
C GLN A 390 24.67 19.72 5.75
N LYS A 391 23.40 20.05 6.06
CA LYS A 391 22.70 21.23 5.55
C LYS A 391 23.30 22.53 6.06
N ASP A 392 23.60 22.58 7.36
CA ASP A 392 23.94 23.82 8.05
C ASP A 392 24.97 23.68 9.17
N GLY A 393 25.49 22.47 9.40
CA GLY A 393 26.45 22.18 10.46
C GLY A 393 25.86 22.16 11.88
N THR A 394 24.54 22.20 12.04
CA THR A 394 23.90 22.14 13.35
C THR A 394 23.84 20.69 13.88
N ALA A 395 23.83 20.56 15.23
CA ALA A 395 23.62 19.28 15.88
C ALA A 395 22.11 18.95 15.90
N ILE A 396 21.71 17.86 15.26
CA ILE A 396 20.33 17.38 15.21
C ILE A 396 20.19 16.02 15.92
N SER A 397 19.00 15.67 16.40
CA SER A 397 18.70 14.32 16.86
C SER A 397 18.64 13.37 15.67
N LEU A 398 19.03 12.11 15.90
CA LEU A 398 18.99 11.09 14.87
C LEU A 398 17.52 10.69 14.59
N PRO A 399 17.05 10.72 13.33
CA PRO A 399 15.70 10.26 13.01
C PRO A 399 15.56 8.74 13.22
N ALA A 400 14.35 8.28 13.53
CA ALA A 400 14.04 6.89 13.83
C ALA A 400 14.55 5.92 12.74
N THR A 401 14.41 6.28 11.48
CA THR A 401 14.94 5.49 10.33
C THR A 401 16.44 5.18 10.42
N LEU A 402 17.22 6.03 11.08
CA LEU A 402 18.67 5.89 11.20
C LEU A 402 19.12 5.49 12.62
N SER A 403 18.18 5.22 13.53
CA SER A 403 18.42 4.96 14.95
C SER A 403 18.44 3.47 15.27
N TYR A 404 19.60 2.96 15.71
CA TYR A 404 19.73 1.59 16.22
C TYR A 404 18.86 1.34 17.45
N LYS A 405 18.78 2.32 18.38
CA LYS A 405 17.93 2.23 19.57
C LYS A 405 16.45 2.08 19.22
N VAL A 406 16.00 2.70 18.12
CA VAL A 406 14.60 2.61 17.67
C VAL A 406 14.34 1.33 16.87
N LEU A 407 15.17 1.02 15.87
CA LEU A 407 14.87 -0.10 14.96
C LEU A 407 15.32 -1.45 15.51
N THR A 408 16.45 -1.52 16.18
CA THR A 408 16.95 -2.78 16.73
C THR A 408 16.52 -2.96 18.19
N GLU A 409 16.92 -2.09 19.11
CA GLU A 409 16.63 -2.31 20.54
C GLU A 409 15.11 -2.27 20.80
N LEU A 410 14.41 -1.22 20.37
CA LEU A 410 12.96 -1.11 20.63
C LEU A 410 12.14 -2.06 19.75
N MET A 411 12.25 -1.97 18.40
CA MET A 411 11.35 -2.73 17.52
C MET A 411 11.67 -4.23 17.48
N ARG A 412 12.96 -4.61 17.28
CA ARG A 412 13.35 -6.02 17.18
C ARG A 412 13.37 -6.73 18.53
N GLU A 413 14.08 -6.15 19.52
CA GLU A 413 14.40 -6.86 20.76
C GLU A 413 13.26 -6.73 21.77
N GLU A 414 12.74 -5.52 22.02
CA GLU A 414 11.71 -5.32 23.03
C GLU A 414 10.30 -5.66 22.53
N MET A 415 9.93 -5.20 21.32
CA MET A 415 8.61 -5.48 20.75
C MET A 415 8.55 -6.83 20.02
N GLY A 416 9.69 -7.48 19.76
CA GLY A 416 9.77 -8.83 19.18
C GLY A 416 9.41 -8.92 17.70
N PHE A 417 9.62 -7.88 16.91
CA PHE A 417 9.27 -7.88 15.48
C PHE A 417 10.28 -8.64 14.61
N ASP A 418 9.85 -9.73 14.01
CA ASP A 418 10.67 -10.56 13.11
C ASP A 418 10.44 -10.33 11.61
N GLY A 419 9.45 -9.52 11.24
CA GLY A 419 9.14 -9.19 9.84
C GLY A 419 10.15 -8.23 9.19
N VAL A 420 9.84 -7.75 7.98
CA VAL A 420 10.71 -6.83 7.22
C VAL A 420 10.58 -5.40 7.76
N ILE A 421 11.70 -4.74 8.04
CA ILE A 421 11.77 -3.30 8.28
C ILE A 421 12.16 -2.62 6.96
N ILE A 422 11.29 -1.74 6.47
CA ILE A 422 11.54 -0.91 5.28
C ILE A 422 11.68 0.56 5.72
N THR A 423 12.63 1.29 5.15
CA THR A 423 12.71 2.74 5.39
C THR A 423 11.51 3.45 4.78
N ASP A 424 11.15 4.63 5.28
CA ASP A 424 10.42 5.60 4.46
C ASP A 424 11.32 6.09 3.31
N ALA A 425 10.76 6.84 2.37
CA ALA A 425 11.46 7.25 1.15
C ALA A 425 12.71 8.08 1.45
N MET A 426 13.88 7.57 1.08
CA MET A 426 15.18 8.17 1.43
C MET A 426 15.48 9.49 0.72
N ASN A 427 14.67 9.87 -0.28
CA ASN A 427 14.75 11.15 -0.97
C ASN A 427 13.98 12.29 -0.27
N MET A 428 13.28 12.01 0.85
CA MET A 428 12.56 13.04 1.62
C MET A 428 13.54 13.99 2.34
N LYS A 429 13.16 15.27 2.46
CA LYS A 429 14.04 16.33 3.00
C LYS A 429 14.49 16.11 4.44
N ALA A 430 13.69 15.43 5.26
CA ALA A 430 14.09 15.03 6.60
C ALA A 430 15.38 14.18 6.61
N ILE A 431 15.68 13.50 5.53
CA ILE A 431 16.90 12.70 5.35
C ILE A 431 17.85 13.39 4.36
N SER A 432 17.40 13.69 3.13
CA SER A 432 18.26 14.15 2.05
C SER A 432 18.92 15.50 2.32
N ASP A 433 18.29 16.38 3.13
CA ASP A 433 18.88 17.68 3.51
C ASP A 433 20.00 17.52 4.56
N HIS A 434 19.92 16.52 5.43
CA HIS A 434 20.76 16.38 6.61
C HIS A 434 21.87 15.34 6.46
N PHE A 435 21.69 14.38 5.55
CA PHE A 435 22.58 13.23 5.35
C PHE A 435 22.89 13.05 3.87
N GLY A 436 24.12 12.67 3.53
CA GLY A 436 24.44 12.22 2.17
C GLY A 436 23.75 10.88 1.85
N PRO A 437 23.44 10.59 0.57
CA PRO A 437 22.69 9.41 0.18
C PRO A 437 23.29 8.07 0.68
N VAL A 438 24.61 7.94 0.56
CA VAL A 438 25.34 6.73 1.00
C VAL A 438 25.37 6.66 2.53
N ASP A 439 25.66 7.75 3.23
CA ASP A 439 25.69 7.79 4.70
C ASP A 439 24.32 7.45 5.29
N ALA A 440 23.25 8.01 4.72
CA ALA A 440 21.88 7.70 5.14
C ALA A 440 21.54 6.21 4.97
N ALA A 441 21.85 5.62 3.80
CA ALA A 441 21.58 4.22 3.54
C ALA A 441 22.40 3.28 4.44
N VAL A 442 23.69 3.57 4.66
CA VAL A 442 24.55 2.80 5.55
C VAL A 442 24.04 2.85 6.99
N ARG A 443 23.68 4.04 7.50
CA ARG A 443 23.09 4.20 8.85
C ARG A 443 21.78 3.46 8.99
N ALA A 444 20.88 3.54 8.00
CA ALA A 444 19.60 2.83 8.03
C ALA A 444 19.81 1.30 8.14
N VAL A 445 20.74 0.73 7.36
CA VAL A 445 21.06 -0.69 7.43
C VAL A 445 21.73 -1.04 8.76
N GLN A 446 22.65 -0.22 9.27
CA GLN A 446 23.27 -0.40 10.59
C GLN A 446 22.21 -0.33 11.70
N ALA A 447 21.25 0.57 11.59
CA ALA A 447 20.15 0.72 12.54
C ALA A 447 19.20 -0.49 12.59
N GLY A 448 19.07 -1.25 11.52
CA GLY A 448 18.19 -2.43 11.49
C GLY A 448 17.25 -2.51 10.30
N ALA A 449 17.23 -1.54 9.38
CA ALA A 449 16.42 -1.60 8.17
C ALA A 449 16.85 -2.74 7.24
N ASP A 450 15.90 -3.46 6.70
CA ASP A 450 16.12 -4.57 5.76
C ASP A 450 16.00 -4.11 4.30
N ILE A 451 15.11 -3.16 4.03
CA ILE A 451 14.91 -2.59 2.69
C ILE A 451 15.13 -1.06 2.75
N VAL A 452 15.97 -0.57 1.85
CA VAL A 452 16.19 0.86 1.59
C VAL A 452 15.26 1.28 0.46
N LEU A 453 14.21 2.03 0.81
CA LEU A 453 13.20 2.50 -0.13
C LEU A 453 13.65 3.80 -0.80
N MET A 454 13.54 3.87 -2.13
CA MET A 454 13.88 5.04 -2.95
C MET A 454 15.28 5.61 -2.64
N PRO A 455 16.33 4.78 -2.75
CA PRO A 455 17.70 5.24 -2.55
C PRO A 455 18.04 6.35 -3.56
N VAL A 456 18.62 7.45 -3.08
CA VAL A 456 19.07 8.54 -3.96
C VAL A 456 20.42 8.15 -4.56
N GLY A 457 20.48 7.97 -5.90
CA GLY A 457 21.67 7.45 -6.56
C GLY A 457 21.84 5.95 -6.32
N LEU A 458 21.11 5.13 -7.10
CA LEU A 458 21.09 3.67 -6.93
C LEU A 458 22.49 3.05 -6.96
N GLU A 459 23.33 3.48 -7.91
CA GLU A 459 24.71 2.99 -8.06
C GLU A 459 25.60 3.35 -6.87
N GLU A 460 25.55 4.63 -6.46
CA GLU A 460 26.32 5.14 -5.33
C GLU A 460 25.94 4.45 -4.03
N VAL A 461 24.66 4.23 -3.79
CA VAL A 461 24.15 3.54 -2.59
C VAL A 461 24.54 2.06 -2.60
N ALA A 462 24.37 1.36 -3.72
CA ALA A 462 24.75 -0.05 -3.84
C ALA A 462 26.28 -0.24 -3.58
N ASN A 463 27.11 0.58 -4.21
CA ASN A 463 28.56 0.57 -4.01
C ASN A 463 28.95 0.99 -2.59
N GLY A 464 28.25 1.98 -2.01
CA GLY A 464 28.48 2.45 -0.65
C GLY A 464 28.21 1.36 0.40
N LEU A 465 27.09 0.64 0.29
CA LEU A 465 26.76 -0.49 1.15
C LEU A 465 27.79 -1.63 1.00
N LYS A 466 28.17 -1.97 -0.23
CA LYS A 466 29.22 -2.96 -0.48
C LYS A 466 30.54 -2.58 0.21
N LYS A 467 30.97 -1.33 0.05
CA LYS A 467 32.18 -0.80 0.68
C LYS A 467 32.08 -0.82 2.22
N ALA A 468 30.90 -0.47 2.76
CA ALA A 468 30.68 -0.51 4.21
C ALA A 468 30.80 -1.93 4.79
N VAL A 469 30.34 -2.96 4.05
CA VAL A 469 30.56 -4.37 4.44
C VAL A 469 32.03 -4.76 4.34
N GLN A 470 32.70 -4.43 3.24
CA GLN A 470 34.11 -4.75 3.03
C GLN A 470 35.05 -4.13 4.07
N ASN A 471 34.70 -2.93 4.56
CA ASN A 471 35.46 -2.22 5.59
C ASN A 471 35.04 -2.58 7.05
N GLY A 472 34.10 -3.53 7.22
CA GLY A 472 33.61 -3.95 8.54
C GLY A 472 32.64 -2.95 9.21
N GLY A 473 32.18 -1.91 8.52
CA GLY A 473 31.18 -0.97 9.03
C GLY A 473 29.77 -1.59 9.13
N ILE A 474 29.47 -2.57 8.28
CA ILE A 474 28.28 -3.43 8.36
C ILE A 474 28.78 -4.89 8.38
N SER A 475 28.29 -5.71 9.31
CA SER A 475 28.69 -7.11 9.34
C SER A 475 27.97 -7.93 8.25
N GLN A 476 28.63 -9.02 7.82
CA GLN A 476 28.03 -9.97 6.87
C GLN A 476 26.75 -10.60 7.44
N GLU A 477 26.74 -10.86 8.76
CA GLU A 477 25.58 -11.41 9.47
C GLU A 477 24.40 -10.46 9.43
N ARG A 478 24.64 -9.13 9.51
CA ARG A 478 23.58 -8.11 9.41
C ARG A 478 22.93 -8.14 8.01
N ILE A 479 23.74 -8.23 6.96
CA ILE A 479 23.23 -8.38 5.58
C ILE A 479 22.46 -9.69 5.43
N ASN A 480 23.03 -10.81 5.89
CA ASN A 480 22.37 -12.13 5.81
C ASN A 480 21.03 -12.14 6.56
N ALA A 481 20.94 -11.48 7.71
CA ALA A 481 19.70 -11.36 8.47
C ALA A 481 18.61 -10.58 7.70
N SER A 482 18.98 -9.49 7.01
CA SER A 482 18.05 -8.76 6.14
C SER A 482 17.56 -9.60 4.97
N VAL A 483 18.47 -10.23 4.25
CA VAL A 483 18.12 -11.08 3.09
C VAL A 483 17.24 -12.25 3.54
N LYS A 484 17.52 -12.84 4.71
CA LYS A 484 16.67 -13.89 5.28
C LYS A 484 15.24 -13.44 5.45
N ARG A 485 14.98 -12.25 6.01
CA ARG A 485 13.64 -11.71 6.21
C ARG A 485 12.94 -11.40 4.88
N ILE A 486 13.67 -10.79 3.94
CA ILE A 486 13.16 -10.49 2.61
C ILE A 486 12.76 -11.76 1.86
N LEU A 487 13.62 -12.76 1.83
CA LEU A 487 13.33 -14.04 1.17
C LEU A 487 12.21 -14.81 1.89
N THR A 488 12.15 -14.74 3.24
CA THR A 488 11.06 -15.32 4.01
C THR A 488 9.72 -14.68 3.63
N LEU A 489 9.67 -13.35 3.49
CA LEU A 489 8.49 -12.62 3.02
C LEU A 489 8.09 -13.06 1.62
N LYS A 490 9.05 -13.11 0.68
CA LYS A 490 8.80 -13.56 -0.70
C LYS A 490 8.25 -14.99 -0.73
N VAL A 491 8.86 -15.91 0.00
CA VAL A 491 8.40 -17.30 0.11
C VAL A 491 7.01 -17.36 0.73
N LYS A 492 6.79 -16.70 1.87
CA LYS A 492 5.50 -16.67 2.58
C LYS A 492 4.35 -16.16 1.70
N ARG A 493 4.62 -15.18 0.82
CA ARG A 493 3.65 -14.58 -0.11
C ARG A 493 3.63 -15.21 -1.50
N GLY A 494 4.48 -16.22 -1.76
CA GLY A 494 4.53 -16.90 -3.04
C GLY A 494 5.07 -16.05 -4.19
N ILE A 495 5.97 -15.13 -3.89
CA ILE A 495 6.58 -14.21 -4.86
C ILE A 495 7.82 -14.87 -5.45
N PHE A 496 7.67 -15.49 -6.62
CA PHE A 496 8.71 -16.23 -7.28
C PHE A 496 8.95 -15.73 -8.69
N LYS A 497 10.18 -15.86 -9.17
CA LYS A 497 10.49 -15.79 -10.59
C LYS A 497 9.88 -17.02 -11.28
N GLN A 498 9.03 -16.80 -12.27
CA GLN A 498 8.51 -17.88 -13.13
C GLN A 498 9.54 -18.23 -14.22
N GLU A 499 9.73 -19.52 -14.50
CA GLU A 499 10.67 -20.00 -15.53
C GLU A 499 10.19 -19.63 -16.93
N THR A 500 8.90 -19.70 -17.16
CA THR A 500 8.27 -19.26 -18.42
C THR A 500 7.47 -17.99 -18.19
N PRO A 501 7.51 -17.05 -19.15
CA PRO A 501 6.63 -15.88 -19.11
C PRO A 501 5.16 -16.31 -19.04
N PRO A 502 4.36 -15.70 -18.19
CA PRO A 502 2.94 -16.00 -18.12
C PRO A 502 2.21 -15.50 -19.38
N ASP A 503 1.04 -16.10 -19.65
CA ASP A 503 0.15 -15.61 -20.72
C ASP A 503 -0.37 -14.20 -20.38
N MET A 504 0.15 -13.20 -21.07
CA MET A 504 -0.19 -11.79 -20.85
C MET A 504 -1.68 -11.52 -21.05
N GLN A 505 -2.33 -12.17 -22.04
CA GLN A 505 -3.75 -11.97 -22.27
C GLN A 505 -4.59 -12.52 -21.12
N GLN A 506 -4.17 -13.63 -20.53
CA GLN A 506 -4.83 -14.21 -19.37
C GLN A 506 -4.70 -13.30 -18.14
N ILE A 507 -3.51 -12.72 -17.90
CA ILE A 507 -3.27 -11.75 -16.83
C ILE A 507 -4.18 -10.54 -17.00
N ILE A 508 -4.18 -9.92 -18.17
CA ILE A 508 -5.00 -8.74 -18.47
C ILE A 508 -6.48 -9.05 -18.26
N ASN A 509 -6.97 -10.17 -18.79
CA ASN A 509 -8.36 -10.56 -18.65
C ASN A 509 -8.75 -10.79 -17.18
N GLN A 510 -7.85 -11.34 -16.37
CA GLN A 510 -8.08 -11.51 -14.94
C GLN A 510 -8.12 -10.16 -14.22
N ALA A 511 -7.16 -9.27 -14.50
CA ALA A 511 -7.11 -7.93 -13.93
C ALA A 511 -8.38 -7.13 -14.24
N LEU A 512 -8.85 -7.15 -15.50
CA LEU A 512 -10.09 -6.47 -15.92
C LEU A 512 -11.36 -7.01 -15.25
N ARG A 513 -11.37 -8.27 -14.81
CA ARG A 513 -12.52 -8.83 -14.07
C ARG A 513 -12.55 -8.38 -12.61
N VAL A 514 -11.41 -8.15 -11.99
CA VAL A 514 -11.27 -7.88 -10.56
C VAL A 514 -11.21 -6.39 -10.27
N VAL A 515 -10.37 -5.65 -11.00
CA VAL A 515 -10.13 -4.22 -10.77
C VAL A 515 -11.40 -3.42 -11.08
N GLY A 516 -11.95 -2.78 -10.07
CA GLY A 516 -13.21 -2.02 -10.17
C GLY A 516 -14.44 -2.91 -10.36
N SER A 517 -14.40 -4.15 -9.90
CA SER A 517 -15.56 -5.07 -9.94
C SER A 517 -16.78 -4.47 -9.24
N GLN A 518 -17.97 -4.94 -9.61
CA GLN A 518 -19.21 -4.48 -8.99
C GLN A 518 -19.23 -4.76 -7.47
N GLU A 519 -18.66 -5.87 -7.03
CA GLU A 519 -18.52 -6.23 -5.62
C GLU A 519 -17.65 -5.21 -4.88
N HIS A 520 -16.50 -4.83 -5.43
CA HIS A 520 -15.61 -3.83 -4.84
C HIS A 520 -16.25 -2.45 -4.81
N LYS A 521 -17.00 -2.05 -5.85
CA LYS A 521 -17.78 -0.80 -5.86
C LYS A 521 -18.89 -0.77 -4.82
N GLN A 522 -19.49 -1.92 -4.50
CA GLN A 522 -20.46 -2.01 -3.40
C GLN A 522 -19.78 -1.80 -2.04
N ILE A 523 -18.58 -2.36 -1.84
CA ILE A 523 -17.79 -2.11 -0.62
C ILE A 523 -17.41 -0.63 -0.51
N GLU A 524 -16.96 -0.01 -1.60
CA GLU A 524 -16.67 1.43 -1.68
C GLU A 524 -17.89 2.27 -1.26
N ALA A 525 -19.06 2.00 -1.82
CA ALA A 525 -20.28 2.69 -1.49
C ALA A 525 -20.74 2.46 -0.04
N GLU A 526 -20.65 1.21 0.46
CA GLU A 526 -20.98 0.88 1.86
C GLU A 526 -20.06 1.62 2.83
N ALA A 527 -18.76 1.64 2.57
CA ALA A 527 -17.78 2.34 3.41
C ALA A 527 -18.02 3.86 3.41
N ALA A 528 -18.31 4.44 2.25
CA ALA A 528 -18.66 5.85 2.12
C ALA A 528 -19.93 6.19 2.90
N ALA A 529 -21.02 5.43 2.70
CA ALA A 529 -22.31 5.69 3.35
C ALA A 529 -22.23 5.62 4.88
N LYS A 530 -21.55 4.58 5.43
CA LYS A 530 -21.42 4.38 6.87
C LYS A 530 -20.45 5.35 7.55
N SER A 531 -19.54 5.98 6.78
CA SER A 531 -18.56 6.92 7.34
C SER A 531 -19.12 8.34 7.54
N ILE A 532 -20.14 8.74 6.80
CA ILE A 532 -20.67 10.11 6.89
C ILE A 532 -21.12 10.39 8.32
N THR A 533 -20.50 11.43 8.89
CA THR A 533 -20.77 11.84 10.26
C THR A 533 -21.57 13.15 10.26
N LEU A 534 -22.81 13.11 10.69
CA LEU A 534 -23.62 14.30 10.95
C LEU A 534 -23.18 14.89 12.30
N VAL A 535 -22.38 15.94 12.25
CA VAL A 535 -21.79 16.55 13.45
C VAL A 535 -22.74 17.58 14.06
N LYS A 536 -23.46 18.34 13.22
CA LYS A 536 -24.43 19.34 13.65
C LYS A 536 -25.68 19.29 12.79
N ASN A 537 -26.86 19.52 13.39
CA ASN A 537 -28.14 19.67 12.71
C ASN A 537 -29.11 20.46 13.56
N ASP A 538 -29.37 21.70 13.21
CA ASP A 538 -30.35 22.57 13.84
C ASP A 538 -31.76 22.32 13.27
N HIS A 539 -32.15 21.05 13.14
CA HIS A 539 -33.42 20.56 12.60
C HIS A 539 -33.69 20.94 11.13
N VAL A 540 -32.63 21.16 10.33
CA VAL A 540 -32.72 21.47 8.91
C VAL A 540 -32.60 20.24 8.00
N LEU A 541 -32.00 19.18 8.47
CA LEU A 541 -31.90 17.91 7.74
C LEU A 541 -32.83 16.85 8.30
N PRO A 542 -33.38 15.96 7.43
CA PRO A 542 -33.15 15.88 5.98
C PRO A 542 -33.91 16.93 5.19
N LEU A 543 -33.30 17.42 4.10
CA LEU A 543 -33.97 18.32 3.15
C LEU A 543 -35.06 17.56 2.39
N GLN A 544 -36.23 18.22 2.20
CA GLN A 544 -37.32 17.70 1.38
C GLN A 544 -37.21 18.29 -0.04
N THR A 545 -36.95 17.45 -1.04
CA THR A 545 -36.82 17.90 -2.45
C THR A 545 -38.01 18.74 -2.92
N SER A 546 -39.22 18.46 -2.43
CA SER A 546 -40.45 19.22 -2.76
C SER A 546 -40.46 20.64 -2.19
N LYS A 547 -39.59 20.98 -1.24
CA LYS A 547 -39.51 22.30 -0.59
C LYS A 547 -38.28 23.10 -1.03
N VAL A 548 -37.38 22.50 -1.82
CA VAL A 548 -36.13 23.13 -2.27
C VAL A 548 -36.19 23.29 -3.79
N ASN A 549 -36.73 24.39 -4.26
CA ASN A 549 -36.82 24.70 -5.69
C ASN A 549 -35.57 25.41 -6.19
N ASN A 550 -34.94 26.21 -5.32
CA ASN A 550 -33.77 27.01 -5.63
C ASN A 550 -32.60 26.63 -4.70
N LEU A 551 -31.86 25.58 -5.07
CA LEU A 551 -30.68 25.11 -4.33
C LEU A 551 -29.42 25.72 -4.91
N VAL A 552 -28.56 26.25 -4.04
CA VAL A 552 -27.23 26.77 -4.42
C VAL A 552 -26.13 25.90 -3.81
N VAL A 553 -25.22 25.47 -4.66
CA VAL A 553 -24.02 24.75 -4.26
C VAL A 553 -22.82 25.67 -4.39
N VAL A 554 -22.03 25.82 -3.31
CA VAL A 554 -20.84 26.68 -3.30
C VAL A 554 -19.62 25.84 -2.90
N GLY A 555 -18.52 26.02 -3.58
CA GLY A 555 -17.26 25.38 -3.23
C GLY A 555 -16.14 25.73 -4.23
N ASN A 556 -14.93 25.33 -3.93
CA ASN A 556 -13.79 25.51 -4.83
C ASN A 556 -13.24 24.16 -5.29
N THR A 557 -12.53 23.49 -4.40
CA THR A 557 -11.94 22.20 -4.68
C THR A 557 -13.02 21.13 -4.70
N MET A 558 -13.03 20.27 -5.73
CA MET A 558 -13.97 19.17 -5.92
C MET A 558 -15.46 19.60 -6.04
N VAL A 559 -15.76 20.85 -6.33
CA VAL A 559 -17.13 21.32 -6.49
C VAL A 559 -17.91 20.57 -7.57
N ALA A 560 -17.26 20.15 -8.65
CA ALA A 560 -17.88 19.34 -9.71
C ALA A 560 -18.35 17.95 -9.21
N SER A 561 -17.62 17.32 -8.29
CA SER A 561 -18.05 16.06 -7.67
C SER A 561 -19.26 16.26 -6.76
N LEU A 562 -19.27 17.34 -6.00
CA LEU A 562 -20.42 17.74 -5.17
C LEU A 562 -21.63 18.08 -6.04
N GLU A 563 -21.44 18.86 -7.10
CA GLU A 563 -22.48 19.17 -8.10
C GLU A 563 -23.09 17.89 -8.67
N LYS A 564 -22.25 16.95 -9.12
CA LYS A 564 -22.71 15.67 -9.68
C LYS A 564 -23.61 14.92 -8.70
N ALA A 565 -23.26 14.86 -7.43
CA ALA A 565 -24.05 14.20 -6.40
C ALA A 565 -25.38 14.97 -6.15
N VAL A 566 -25.33 16.31 -6.01
CA VAL A 566 -26.50 17.11 -5.74
C VAL A 566 -27.53 17.05 -6.89
N ARG A 567 -27.07 17.04 -8.15
CA ARG A 567 -27.96 16.99 -9.33
C ARG A 567 -28.73 15.67 -9.45
N THR A 568 -28.42 14.65 -8.70
CA THR A 568 -29.24 13.42 -8.60
C THR A 568 -30.58 13.70 -7.90
N TYR A 569 -30.67 14.76 -7.07
CA TYR A 569 -31.84 15.17 -6.32
C TYR A 569 -32.45 16.46 -6.87
N VAL A 570 -31.64 17.47 -7.19
CA VAL A 570 -32.02 18.78 -7.69
C VAL A 570 -31.26 19.05 -8.99
N PRO A 571 -31.79 18.60 -10.16
CA PRO A 571 -31.11 18.70 -11.46
C PRO A 571 -30.69 20.12 -11.85
N ASN A 572 -31.47 21.13 -11.44
CA ASN A 572 -31.27 22.52 -11.78
C ASN A 572 -30.55 23.33 -10.69
N ALA A 573 -29.90 22.68 -9.71
CA ALA A 573 -29.15 23.36 -8.67
C ALA A 573 -28.12 24.33 -9.28
N ALA A 574 -28.10 25.56 -8.76
CA ALA A 574 -27.12 26.55 -9.16
C ALA A 574 -25.77 26.26 -8.52
N VAL A 575 -24.68 26.36 -9.29
CA VAL A 575 -23.34 26.07 -8.80
C VAL A 575 -22.47 27.32 -8.84
N ILE A 576 -21.79 27.60 -7.75
CA ILE A 576 -20.85 28.71 -7.61
C ILE A 576 -19.47 28.12 -7.27
N GLN A 577 -18.56 28.15 -8.23
CA GLN A 577 -17.18 27.82 -7.96
C GLN A 577 -16.43 29.07 -7.49
N ALA A 578 -16.02 29.08 -6.22
CA ALA A 578 -15.32 30.20 -5.62
C ALA A 578 -14.35 29.74 -4.51
N ALA A 579 -13.17 30.36 -4.44
CA ALA A 579 -12.15 30.16 -3.43
C ALA A 579 -12.03 31.30 -2.42
N ALA A 580 -12.76 32.39 -2.65
CA ALA A 580 -12.70 33.66 -1.93
C ALA A 580 -14.11 34.28 -1.87
N PRO A 581 -14.30 35.40 -1.15
CA PRO A 581 -15.58 36.06 -1.06
C PRO A 581 -16.30 36.27 -2.41
N LEU A 582 -17.59 36.03 -2.41
CA LEU A 582 -18.47 36.07 -3.58
C LEU A 582 -18.68 37.51 -4.06
N ASN A 583 -18.88 37.70 -5.36
CA ASN A 583 -19.27 38.95 -5.96
C ASN A 583 -20.82 39.16 -5.81
N GLU A 584 -21.33 40.36 -6.15
CA GLU A 584 -22.75 40.71 -5.99
C GLU A 584 -23.69 39.77 -6.73
N ALA A 585 -23.35 39.36 -7.95
CA ALA A 585 -24.22 38.46 -8.74
C ALA A 585 -24.29 37.05 -8.13
N GLN A 586 -23.17 36.58 -7.54
CA GLN A 586 -23.12 35.31 -6.81
C GLN A 586 -23.89 35.40 -5.48
N LEU A 587 -23.74 36.50 -4.76
CA LEU A 587 -24.50 36.77 -3.52
C LEU A 587 -26.01 36.88 -3.76
N GLN A 588 -26.43 37.44 -4.89
CA GLN A 588 -27.85 37.50 -5.22
C GLN A 588 -28.43 36.07 -5.34
N LYS A 589 -27.72 35.14 -5.96
CA LYS A 589 -28.15 33.72 -6.01
C LYS A 589 -28.27 33.10 -4.63
N VAL A 590 -27.31 33.40 -3.73
CA VAL A 590 -27.33 32.92 -2.34
C VAL A 590 -28.53 33.49 -1.56
N LYS A 591 -28.85 34.77 -1.75
CA LYS A 591 -30.00 35.42 -1.12
C LYS A 591 -31.35 34.84 -1.56
N GLU A 592 -31.44 34.39 -2.80
CA GLU A 592 -32.64 33.83 -3.39
C GLU A 592 -32.80 32.31 -3.19
N ALA A 593 -31.81 31.67 -2.53
CA ALA A 593 -31.82 30.25 -2.32
C ALA A 593 -32.79 29.79 -1.24
N ASP A 594 -33.43 28.64 -1.43
CA ASP A 594 -34.21 27.94 -0.41
C ASP A 594 -33.29 27.17 0.57
N ALA A 595 -32.11 26.76 0.08
CA ALA A 595 -31.03 26.17 0.87
C ALA A 595 -29.70 26.37 0.16
N VAL A 596 -28.59 26.40 0.92
CA VAL A 596 -27.23 26.50 0.41
C VAL A 596 -26.38 25.31 0.92
N ILE A 597 -25.76 24.58 0.01
CA ILE A 597 -24.77 23.53 0.34
C ILE A 597 -23.37 24.07 0.08
N VAL A 598 -22.52 24.09 1.11
CA VAL A 598 -21.15 24.59 1.01
C VAL A 598 -20.16 23.45 1.22
N GLY A 599 -19.31 23.19 0.23
CA GLY A 599 -18.18 22.26 0.38
C GLY A 599 -16.90 23.01 0.78
N THR A 600 -16.35 22.70 1.95
CA THR A 600 -15.03 23.23 2.36
C THR A 600 -13.95 22.17 2.22
N TYR A 601 -12.76 22.62 1.80
CA TYR A 601 -11.60 21.75 1.61
C TYR A 601 -10.34 22.44 2.09
N THR A 602 -9.74 21.91 3.16
CA THR A 602 -8.51 22.48 3.74
C THR A 602 -7.37 21.44 3.74
N LEU A 603 -6.17 21.91 3.43
CA LEU A 603 -4.95 21.09 3.39
C LEU A 603 -4.15 21.20 4.70
N ASN A 604 -4.21 22.35 5.35
CA ASN A 604 -3.38 22.69 6.51
C ASN A 604 -4.12 23.65 7.46
N VAL A 605 -3.49 23.94 8.59
CA VAL A 605 -4.02 24.83 9.63
C VAL A 605 -4.38 26.21 9.08
N SER A 606 -3.52 26.83 8.25
CA SER A 606 -3.75 28.18 7.73
C SER A 606 -5.02 28.25 6.86
N GLY A 607 -5.33 27.17 6.14
CA GLY A 607 -6.53 27.09 5.29
C GLY A 607 -7.84 27.07 6.08
N ARG A 608 -7.83 26.55 7.31
CA ARG A 608 -9.04 26.48 8.17
C ARG A 608 -9.21 27.66 9.13
N LEU A 609 -8.25 28.60 9.19
CA LEU A 609 -8.41 29.80 9.99
C LEU A 609 -9.60 30.63 9.52
N PRO A 610 -10.38 31.27 10.45
CA PRO A 610 -11.48 32.16 10.08
C PRO A 610 -11.07 33.30 9.13
N SER A 611 -9.81 33.71 9.15
CA SER A 611 -9.23 34.75 8.28
C SER A 611 -8.89 34.27 6.87
N SER A 612 -8.90 32.95 6.59
CA SER A 612 -8.58 32.42 5.27
C SER A 612 -9.64 32.82 4.22
N PRO A 613 -9.29 32.92 2.94
CA PRO A 613 -10.24 33.34 1.90
C PRO A 613 -11.49 32.44 1.82
N GLN A 614 -11.32 31.12 1.91
CA GLN A 614 -12.44 30.18 1.88
C GLN A 614 -13.38 30.35 3.08
N MET A 615 -12.84 30.51 4.29
CA MET A 615 -13.65 30.69 5.50
C MET A 615 -14.36 32.05 5.53
N LYS A 616 -13.73 33.11 5.02
CA LYS A 616 -14.38 34.43 4.79
C LYS A 616 -15.55 34.32 3.81
N MET A 617 -15.41 33.50 2.77
CA MET A 617 -16.53 33.23 1.83
C MET A 617 -17.70 32.58 2.57
N VAL A 618 -17.43 31.56 3.40
CA VAL A 618 -18.50 30.91 4.18
C VAL A 618 -19.20 31.88 5.13
N GLN A 619 -18.43 32.72 5.83
CA GLN A 619 -18.97 33.74 6.72
C GLN A 619 -19.80 34.78 5.94
N GLN A 620 -19.35 35.14 4.74
CA GLN A 620 -20.10 36.05 3.87
C GLN A 620 -21.44 35.44 3.43
N ILE A 621 -21.49 34.13 3.15
CA ILE A 621 -22.76 33.42 2.85
C ILE A 621 -23.72 33.55 4.02
N PHE A 622 -23.27 33.26 5.26
CA PHE A 622 -24.14 33.41 6.45
C PHE A 622 -24.70 34.82 6.63
N ALA A 623 -23.89 35.83 6.33
CA ALA A 623 -24.33 37.23 6.45
C ALA A 623 -25.31 37.69 5.37
N ASN A 624 -25.55 36.89 4.33
CA ASN A 624 -26.30 37.25 3.16
C ASN A 624 -27.52 36.36 2.83
N THR A 625 -27.85 35.38 3.66
CA THR A 625 -29.05 34.55 3.49
C THR A 625 -29.64 34.13 4.82
N ASP A 626 -30.97 34.07 4.86
CA ASP A 626 -31.77 33.47 5.95
C ASP A 626 -32.06 31.98 5.70
N ALA A 627 -31.72 31.48 4.49
CA ALA A 627 -31.87 30.07 4.15
C ALA A 627 -30.88 29.18 4.93
N PRO A 628 -31.26 27.92 5.23
CA PRO A 628 -30.34 27.02 5.91
C PRO A 628 -29.07 26.77 5.08
N VAL A 629 -27.91 26.95 5.71
CA VAL A 629 -26.62 26.63 5.13
C VAL A 629 -26.16 25.29 5.69
N ILE A 630 -25.95 24.34 4.80
CA ILE A 630 -25.42 22.99 5.10
C ILE A 630 -23.98 22.95 4.64
N ALA A 631 -23.05 22.72 5.54
CA ALA A 631 -21.63 22.61 5.19
C ALA A 631 -21.15 21.16 5.22
N ILE A 632 -20.26 20.84 4.26
CA ILE A 632 -19.57 19.55 4.16
C ILE A 632 -18.08 19.82 4.32
N GLY A 633 -17.47 19.32 5.39
CA GLY A 633 -16.02 19.21 5.51
C GLY A 633 -15.53 18.05 4.64
N ILE A 634 -15.05 18.36 3.45
CA ILE A 634 -14.73 17.37 2.41
C ILE A 634 -13.55 16.48 2.84
N ARG A 635 -12.46 17.10 3.32
CA ARG A 635 -11.27 16.39 3.76
C ARG A 635 -11.18 16.33 5.28
N ASN A 636 -10.98 17.46 5.92
CA ASN A 636 -10.76 17.53 7.36
C ASN A 636 -12.09 17.76 8.12
N PRO A 637 -12.34 17.04 9.23
CA PRO A 637 -13.51 17.28 10.05
C PRO A 637 -13.43 18.61 10.82
N TYR A 638 -12.25 19.23 10.91
CA TYR A 638 -11.96 20.44 11.70
C TYR A 638 -12.45 21.76 11.07
N ASP A 639 -12.89 21.74 9.82
CA ASP A 639 -13.27 22.97 9.11
C ASP A 639 -14.41 23.75 9.82
N VAL A 640 -15.29 23.02 10.52
CA VAL A 640 -16.39 23.60 11.31
C VAL A 640 -15.93 24.56 12.41
N MET A 641 -14.68 24.48 12.86
CA MET A 641 -14.10 25.42 13.84
C MET A 641 -14.22 26.88 13.37
N ALA A 642 -14.13 27.13 12.05
CA ALA A 642 -14.20 28.48 11.48
C ALA A 642 -15.64 29.01 11.33
N TYR A 643 -16.65 28.13 11.39
CA TYR A 643 -18.06 28.47 11.21
C TYR A 643 -18.99 27.61 12.08
N PRO A 644 -18.84 27.62 13.41
CA PRO A 644 -19.61 26.75 14.33
C PRO A 644 -21.11 27.05 14.34
N HIS A 645 -21.53 28.18 13.76
CA HIS A 645 -22.95 28.62 13.70
C HIS A 645 -23.69 28.07 12.47
N VAL A 646 -23.04 27.22 11.62
CA VAL A 646 -23.70 26.59 10.49
C VAL A 646 -24.93 25.79 10.94
N ALA A 647 -26.00 25.79 10.12
CA ALA A 647 -27.25 25.10 10.46
C ALA A 647 -27.11 23.57 10.49
N ALA A 648 -26.29 23.00 9.56
CA ALA A 648 -25.90 21.60 9.61
C ALA A 648 -24.48 21.42 9.10
N TYR A 649 -23.73 20.46 9.69
CA TYR A 649 -22.36 20.11 9.30
C TYR A 649 -22.18 18.61 9.19
N LEU A 650 -21.63 18.17 8.03
CA LEU A 650 -21.26 16.79 7.76
C LEU A 650 -19.74 16.70 7.59
N ALA A 651 -19.13 15.72 8.25
CA ALA A 651 -17.72 15.34 8.01
C ALA A 651 -17.69 14.16 7.05
N GLN A 652 -16.92 14.30 5.95
CA GLN A 652 -16.87 13.35 4.83
C GLN A 652 -15.54 12.56 4.79
N TYR A 653 -14.45 13.12 5.32
CA TYR A 653 -13.10 12.54 5.46
C TYR A 653 -12.36 12.19 4.15
N GLY A 654 -12.84 12.59 3.00
CA GLY A 654 -12.23 12.30 1.71
C GLY A 654 -12.99 12.91 0.54
N PHE A 655 -12.43 12.83 -0.66
CA PHE A 655 -12.95 13.48 -1.86
C PHE A 655 -13.38 12.48 -2.97
N GLN A 656 -13.61 11.22 -2.60
CA GLN A 656 -14.08 10.19 -3.51
C GLN A 656 -15.53 10.48 -3.93
N GLN A 657 -15.89 10.13 -5.18
CA GLN A 657 -17.25 10.37 -5.68
C GLN A 657 -18.31 9.65 -4.84
N ALA A 658 -18.01 8.46 -4.35
CA ALA A 658 -18.90 7.72 -3.45
C ALA A 658 -19.14 8.46 -2.13
N SER A 659 -18.11 9.14 -1.59
CA SER A 659 -18.25 9.94 -0.36
C SER A 659 -19.14 11.18 -0.58
N PHE A 660 -19.00 11.86 -1.74
CA PHE A 660 -19.91 12.96 -2.08
C PHE A 660 -21.37 12.49 -2.23
N GLN A 661 -21.58 11.36 -2.92
CA GLN A 661 -22.92 10.80 -3.07
C GLN A 661 -23.52 10.46 -1.70
N ALA A 662 -22.76 9.79 -0.83
CA ALA A 662 -23.19 9.44 0.51
C ALA A 662 -23.52 10.67 1.39
N ALA A 663 -22.71 11.74 1.30
CA ALA A 663 -22.98 12.97 2.03
C ALA A 663 -24.29 13.64 1.53
N VAL A 664 -24.50 13.67 0.22
CA VAL A 664 -25.71 14.23 -0.37
C VAL A 664 -26.94 13.34 -0.09
N ASP A 665 -26.79 12.01 -0.17
CA ASP A 665 -27.83 11.05 0.23
C ASP A 665 -28.25 11.27 1.70
N THR A 666 -27.27 11.59 2.57
CA THR A 666 -27.54 11.98 3.95
C THR A 666 -28.30 13.30 4.02
N ILE A 667 -27.92 14.32 3.24
CA ILE A 667 -28.63 15.62 3.23
C ILE A 667 -30.09 15.45 2.84
N PHE A 668 -30.43 14.56 1.91
CA PHE A 668 -31.79 14.29 1.44
C PHE A 668 -32.51 13.12 2.14
N GLY A 669 -31.89 12.53 3.18
CA GLY A 669 -32.51 11.49 4.02
C GLY A 669 -32.58 10.09 3.42
N VAL A 670 -31.87 9.84 2.34
CA VAL A 670 -31.74 8.50 1.73
C VAL A 670 -30.73 7.65 2.47
N ASN A 671 -29.63 8.25 2.95
CA ASN A 671 -28.69 7.64 3.85
C ASN A 671 -28.88 8.12 5.29
N THR A 672 -29.13 7.21 6.23
CA THR A 672 -29.15 7.55 7.66
C THR A 672 -27.72 7.64 8.18
N PRO A 673 -27.27 8.81 8.71
CA PRO A 673 -25.91 8.97 9.20
C PRO A 673 -25.66 8.11 10.44
N THR A 674 -24.63 7.30 10.37
CA THR A 674 -24.21 6.40 11.47
C THR A 674 -22.77 6.67 11.91
N GLY A 675 -22.02 7.45 11.13
CA GLY A 675 -20.62 7.79 11.43
C GLY A 675 -20.47 8.50 12.77
N LYS A 676 -19.36 8.27 13.45
CA LYS A 676 -18.97 8.90 14.71
C LYS A 676 -17.61 9.56 14.53
N LEU A 677 -17.43 10.78 15.03
CA LEU A 677 -16.13 11.47 14.97
C LEU A 677 -15.00 10.57 15.48
N PRO A 678 -14.01 10.26 14.66
CA PRO A 678 -12.85 9.49 15.11
C PRO A 678 -11.77 10.36 15.77
N VAL A 679 -12.04 11.66 15.87
CA VAL A 679 -11.18 12.69 16.49
C VAL A 679 -12.03 13.71 17.22
N THR A 680 -11.48 14.32 18.26
CA THR A 680 -12.01 15.50 18.94
C THR A 680 -11.85 16.72 18.04
N ILE A 681 -12.88 17.55 17.91
CA ILE A 681 -12.79 18.84 17.22
C ILE A 681 -12.62 19.93 18.28
N PRO A 682 -11.44 20.58 18.36
CA PRO A 682 -11.22 21.68 19.29
C PRO A 682 -11.95 22.95 18.86
N SER A 683 -12.04 23.91 19.77
CA SER A 683 -12.45 25.28 19.49
C SER A 683 -11.27 26.25 19.52
N TYR A 684 -11.40 27.41 18.88
CA TYR A 684 -10.31 28.41 18.87
C TYR A 684 -10.06 29.11 20.22
N ASP A 685 -10.97 28.98 21.18
CA ASP A 685 -10.81 29.50 22.56
C ASP A 685 -10.08 28.50 23.50
N GLY A 686 -9.63 27.36 22.96
CA GLY A 686 -8.90 26.33 23.70
C GLY A 686 -9.80 25.26 24.35
N GLY A 687 -11.11 25.31 24.10
CA GLY A 687 -12.08 24.28 24.52
C GLY A 687 -12.26 23.17 23.51
N VAL A 688 -13.31 22.38 23.70
CA VAL A 688 -13.76 21.33 22.79
C VAL A 688 -15.07 21.75 22.15
N LEU A 689 -15.13 21.75 20.82
CA LEU A 689 -16.35 22.04 20.06
C LEU A 689 -17.21 20.77 19.93
N TYR A 690 -16.59 19.63 19.59
CA TYR A 690 -17.23 18.31 19.53
C TYR A 690 -16.26 17.23 20.01
N GLU A 691 -16.75 16.36 20.91
CA GLU A 691 -15.99 15.28 21.49
C GLU A 691 -15.77 14.12 20.50
N TYR A 692 -14.68 13.37 20.70
CA TYR A 692 -14.49 12.05 20.09
C TYR A 692 -15.73 11.17 20.28
N GLY A 693 -16.18 10.50 19.22
CA GLY A 693 -17.36 9.65 19.26
C GLY A 693 -18.70 10.39 19.04
N HIS A 694 -18.66 11.72 18.93
CA HIS A 694 -19.87 12.50 18.60
C HIS A 694 -20.35 12.20 17.18
N GLY A 695 -21.66 12.20 17.01
CA GLY A 695 -22.34 12.07 15.72
C GLY A 695 -23.85 11.93 15.95
N LEU A 696 -24.63 12.66 15.18
CA LEU A 696 -26.08 12.70 15.20
C LEU A 696 -26.66 11.67 14.21
N THR A 697 -27.95 11.36 14.39
CA THR A 697 -28.76 10.58 13.46
C THR A 697 -30.16 11.15 13.42
N TYR A 698 -30.98 10.79 12.42
CA TYR A 698 -32.39 11.18 12.28
C TYR A 698 -33.24 10.04 11.74
#